data_bc1c206f75c1eb02c5303a660e051eba
#
_entry.id   bc1c206f75c1eb02c5303a660e051eba
#
_cell.length_a   1.000
_cell.length_b   1.000
_cell.length_c   1.000
_cell.angle_alpha   90.00
_cell.angle_beta   90.00
_cell.angle_gamma   90.00
#
_symmetry.space_group_name_H-M   'P 1'
#
loop_
_entity.id
_entity.type
_entity.pdbx_description
1 polymer ?
#
loop_
_entity_poly.entity_id
_entity_poly.type
_entity_poly.pdbx_seq_one_letter_code
_entity_poly.pdbx_strand_id
1 'polypeptide(L)'
;MAQDSSDPAEGNMFSAMLEAQARWTQMMFAPLATPTRNDADSEADGAPPALADLQKWAENATRLQTMWLEFCQTHAIETTGEMMAGDPAQWPAKWFAMFESWAEQLPFADPAEQQRWWAESAQLWQALMLPQGDQGGEGGAASPNLPREDRRFADPRWREQPVYALIHQTYLLLSERVEAMVEQMDNIDPAKREQLKFATQAMAEALSPANFPATNPIVLDRIMETRGESLVKGMQNLLQDLQKGQLTHSDPEAFVVGENIATTPGKVIYETPLFQLIQYDPSTEKVLSVPLVIFPPWINRFYILDLNEKKSFVKWAVDQGLTVFMVSWKSADASMKDVVWDDYIAAQIEAIDHVHKRLRQPAVHTIGYCVAGTTLAATLAVMAAKGEADKVASATFFTAQVDFEDAGDLLHFIDEQQLTTIKGLERDGYVDGRYMAVTFNLLRGNDLIWNYVVRNYLLGEDHTAFDLLHWNGDVTNLPARWHRNYLQDLYRDNLLVQPGKLEALGEAIDLTKVAVPTYIQAGKDDHIAPVTSVWKLTEHFAGPIRFVLAGSGHIAGVVNPPAAGKYQYWLNEDESVGSFEEFRKGAIEHPGSWWPDWIEWIRGHDDKEILARGKRKPGSGKTDTVIEPAPGRYVKTR
;
A
#
# COMPACT_ATOMS: atom_id res chain seq x y z
N MET A 1 38.73 -14.50 36.78
CA MET A 1 37.48 -15.07 37.20
C MET A 1 36.39 -14.09 36.80
N ALA A 2 35.86 -14.26 35.61
CA ALA A 2 34.67 -13.54 35.11
C ALA A 2 33.54 -14.57 35.10
N GLN A 3 32.50 -14.27 35.85
CA GLN A 3 31.28 -15.10 35.93
C GLN A 3 30.46 -14.87 34.67
N ASP A 4 30.23 -15.94 33.99
CA ASP A 4 29.29 -16.13 32.90
C ASP A 4 27.85 -16.07 33.50
N SER A 5 27.08 -15.07 33.14
CA SER A 5 25.63 -14.98 33.46
C SER A 5 24.83 -15.04 32.17
N SER A 6 24.72 -16.23 31.60
CA SER A 6 23.69 -16.53 30.61
C SER A 6 22.34 -16.73 31.34
N ASP A 7 21.41 -15.85 31.04
CA ASP A 7 20.04 -15.85 31.58
C ASP A 7 19.27 -17.09 31.04
N PRO A 8 18.70 -17.94 31.92
CA PRO A 8 18.00 -19.15 31.50
C PRO A 8 16.60 -18.91 30.89
N ALA A 9 16.14 -17.66 30.74
CA ALA A 9 14.79 -17.35 30.30
C ALA A 9 14.59 -17.43 28.76
N GLU A 10 15.64 -17.15 27.97
CA GLU A 10 15.51 -17.18 26.50
C GLU A 10 15.42 -18.58 25.90
N GLY A 11 16.01 -19.60 26.55
CA GLY A 11 15.89 -21.00 26.10
C GLY A 11 14.51 -21.62 26.31
N ASN A 12 13.70 -21.04 27.20
CA ASN A 12 12.42 -21.65 27.62
C ASN A 12 11.24 -21.28 26.71
N MET A 13 11.29 -20.14 26.01
CA MET A 13 10.17 -19.66 25.21
C MET A 13 10.13 -20.31 23.82
N PHE A 14 11.28 -20.55 23.21
CA PHE A 14 11.34 -21.26 21.92
C PHE A 14 11.01 -22.76 22.09
N SER A 15 11.47 -23.38 23.18
CA SER A 15 11.08 -24.76 23.53
C SER A 15 9.61 -24.85 23.89
N ALA A 16 9.03 -23.88 24.62
CA ALA A 16 7.60 -23.82 24.92
C ALA A 16 6.75 -23.62 23.67
N MET A 17 7.22 -22.84 22.69
CA MET A 17 6.54 -22.66 21.41
C MET A 17 6.61 -23.92 20.54
N LEU A 18 7.74 -24.62 20.49
CA LEU A 18 7.85 -25.92 19.81
C LEU A 18 7.00 -27.00 20.51
N GLU A 19 6.93 -26.99 21.82
CA GLU A 19 6.03 -27.88 22.57
C GLU A 19 4.55 -27.53 22.37
N ALA A 20 4.20 -26.24 22.33
CA ALA A 20 2.84 -25.80 22.02
C ALA A 20 2.46 -26.18 20.59
N GLN A 21 3.36 -26.03 19.63
CA GLN A 21 3.17 -26.43 18.25
C GLN A 21 3.08 -27.96 18.11
N ALA A 22 3.91 -28.73 18.83
CA ALA A 22 3.83 -30.19 18.86
C ALA A 22 2.54 -30.67 19.51
N ARG A 23 2.10 -30.05 20.63
CA ARG A 23 0.80 -30.37 21.27
C ARG A 23 -0.37 -29.96 20.37
N TRP A 24 -0.28 -28.83 19.67
CA TRP A 24 -1.30 -28.38 18.72
C TRP A 24 -1.41 -29.35 17.54
N THR A 25 -0.27 -29.77 16.95
CA THR A 25 -0.22 -30.80 15.90
C THR A 25 -0.77 -32.12 16.40
N GLN A 26 -0.43 -32.53 17.61
CA GLN A 26 -0.94 -33.76 18.22
C GLN A 26 -2.45 -33.66 18.50
N MET A 27 -2.98 -32.51 18.93
CA MET A 27 -4.40 -32.26 19.15
C MET A 27 -5.21 -32.23 17.85
N MET A 28 -4.66 -31.70 16.78
CA MET A 28 -5.28 -31.66 15.45
C MET A 28 -5.35 -33.04 14.79
N PHE A 29 -4.35 -33.89 15.04
CA PHE A 29 -4.28 -35.23 14.41
C PHE A 29 -4.64 -36.38 15.34
N ALA A 30 -4.78 -36.18 16.66
CA ALA A 30 -5.19 -37.21 17.62
C ALA A 30 -6.60 -37.80 17.38
N PRO A 31 -7.62 -37.03 16.93
CA PRO A 31 -8.93 -37.63 16.61
C PRO A 31 -8.91 -38.60 15.43
N LEU A 32 -7.87 -38.52 14.57
CA LEU A 32 -7.72 -39.40 13.40
C LEU A 32 -7.02 -40.73 13.72
N ALA A 33 -6.48 -40.89 14.95
CA ALA A 33 -5.62 -42.02 15.32
C ALA A 33 -6.26 -43.04 16.25
N THR A 34 -7.47 -42.83 16.80
CA THR A 34 -8.12 -43.82 17.69
C THR A 34 -9.55 -44.10 17.26
N PRO A 35 -9.86 -45.34 16.81
CA PRO A 35 -11.24 -45.79 16.72
C PRO A 35 -11.72 -46.11 18.13
N THR A 36 -12.48 -45.24 18.78
CA THR A 36 -13.25 -45.60 19.96
C THR A 36 -14.44 -46.47 19.53
N ARG A 37 -14.34 -47.72 19.83
CA ARG A 37 -15.42 -48.69 19.74
C ARG A 37 -16.27 -48.53 21.00
N ASN A 38 -17.48 -47.98 20.85
CA ASN A 38 -18.66 -48.51 21.56
C ASN A 38 -19.92 -47.74 21.14
N ASP A 39 -20.85 -48.55 20.87
CA ASP A 39 -22.31 -48.49 20.90
C ASP A 39 -23.02 -48.32 19.56
N ALA A 40 -23.85 -49.37 19.38
CA ALA A 40 -24.73 -49.63 18.27
C ALA A 40 -25.85 -48.58 18.16
N ASP A 41 -26.35 -48.43 16.92
CA ASP A 41 -27.56 -47.75 16.51
C ASP A 41 -27.47 -46.26 16.25
N SER A 42 -26.84 -45.90 15.13
CA SER A 42 -27.37 -44.89 14.21
C SER A 42 -26.75 -45.10 12.82
N GLU A 43 -27.55 -45.47 11.85
CA GLU A 43 -27.21 -45.45 10.44
C GLU A 43 -26.95 -44.00 10.01
N ALA A 44 -25.70 -43.60 9.94
CA ALA A 44 -25.24 -42.44 9.24
C ALA A 44 -24.08 -42.87 8.33
N ASP A 45 -24.20 -42.60 7.06
CA ASP A 45 -23.26 -42.87 5.96
C ASP A 45 -21.84 -42.38 6.28
N GLY A 46 -21.06 -43.17 6.96
CA GLY A 46 -19.65 -42.93 7.25
C GLY A 46 -18.83 -44.16 6.89
N ALA A 47 -18.66 -44.43 5.60
CA ALA A 47 -17.67 -45.42 5.19
C ALA A 47 -16.28 -44.96 5.69
N PRO A 48 -15.46 -45.86 6.30
CA PRO A 48 -14.10 -45.46 6.70
C PRO A 48 -13.32 -44.97 5.49
N PRO A 49 -12.49 -43.92 5.64
CA PRO A 49 -11.73 -43.39 4.52
C PRO A 49 -10.97 -44.49 3.81
N ALA A 50 -11.04 -44.53 2.48
CA ALA A 50 -10.36 -45.54 1.69
C ALA A 50 -8.86 -45.52 2.02
N LEU A 51 -8.21 -46.68 2.03
CA LEU A 51 -6.76 -46.78 2.34
C LEU A 51 -5.92 -45.81 1.50
N ALA A 52 -6.33 -45.56 0.25
CA ALA A 52 -5.74 -44.57 -0.66
C ALA A 52 -5.85 -43.12 -0.13
N ASP A 53 -6.92 -42.79 0.59
CA ASP A 53 -7.10 -41.44 1.16
C ASP A 53 -6.17 -41.24 2.36
N LEU A 54 -6.01 -42.23 3.21
CA LEU A 54 -5.05 -42.19 4.33
C LEU A 54 -3.61 -42.11 3.83
N GLN A 55 -3.28 -42.80 2.73
CA GLN A 55 -1.97 -42.68 2.09
C GLN A 55 -1.70 -41.26 1.58
N LYS A 56 -2.65 -40.64 0.90
CA LYS A 56 -2.52 -39.28 0.39
C LYS A 56 -2.35 -38.25 1.51
N TRP A 57 -3.06 -38.40 2.63
CA TRP A 57 -2.86 -37.59 3.83
C TRP A 57 -1.45 -37.74 4.40
N ALA A 58 -0.95 -38.95 4.52
CA ALA A 58 0.39 -39.20 5.02
C ALA A 58 1.48 -38.66 4.09
N GLU A 59 1.31 -38.81 2.78
CA GLU A 59 2.20 -38.25 1.77
C GLU A 59 2.26 -36.72 1.86
N ASN A 60 1.11 -36.05 1.93
CA ASN A 60 1.05 -34.58 2.01
C ASN A 60 1.61 -34.07 3.35
N ALA A 61 1.35 -34.73 4.47
CA ALA A 61 1.95 -34.40 5.76
C ALA A 61 3.49 -34.52 5.73
N THR A 62 4.01 -35.59 5.11
CA THR A 62 5.44 -35.80 4.94
C THR A 62 6.04 -34.72 4.04
N ARG A 63 5.39 -34.36 2.93
CA ARG A 63 5.85 -33.27 2.04
C ARG A 63 5.93 -31.94 2.78
N LEU A 64 4.91 -31.57 3.54
CA LEU A 64 4.91 -30.34 4.35
C LEU A 64 6.11 -30.30 5.31
N GLN A 65 6.33 -31.40 6.05
CA GLN A 65 7.44 -31.51 6.98
C GLN A 65 8.80 -31.42 6.27
N THR A 66 8.96 -32.11 5.16
CA THR A 66 10.21 -32.09 4.37
C THR A 66 10.50 -30.71 3.84
N MET A 67 9.53 -30.04 3.21
CA MET A 67 9.67 -28.69 2.67
C MET A 67 10.09 -27.68 3.76
N TRP A 68 9.46 -27.76 4.94
CA TRP A 68 9.82 -26.89 6.06
C TRP A 68 11.23 -27.15 6.59
N LEU A 69 11.61 -28.41 6.73
CA LEU A 69 12.96 -28.79 7.18
C LEU A 69 14.04 -28.38 6.17
N GLU A 70 13.82 -28.59 4.89
CA GLU A 70 14.72 -28.14 3.82
C GLU A 70 14.88 -26.61 3.82
N PHE A 71 13.79 -25.87 3.97
CA PHE A 71 13.83 -24.42 4.11
C PHE A 71 14.66 -23.98 5.32
N CYS A 72 14.38 -24.55 6.49
CA CYS A 72 15.12 -24.24 7.72
C CYS A 72 16.62 -24.60 7.59
N GLN A 73 16.96 -25.74 6.98
CA GLN A 73 18.35 -26.14 6.77
C GLN A 73 19.09 -25.21 5.81
N THR A 74 18.44 -24.81 4.73
CA THR A 74 19.02 -23.93 3.72
C THR A 74 19.26 -22.52 4.26
N HIS A 75 18.34 -22.01 5.09
CA HIS A 75 18.42 -20.66 5.63
C HIS A 75 19.13 -20.59 7.00
N ALA A 76 19.22 -21.69 7.76
CA ALA A 76 20.00 -21.73 9.00
C ALA A 76 21.51 -21.67 8.75
N ILE A 77 21.99 -22.06 7.57
CA ILE A 77 23.41 -21.95 7.19
C ILE A 77 23.82 -20.51 6.91
N GLU A 78 22.92 -19.69 6.39
CA GLU A 78 23.17 -18.25 6.17
C GLU A 78 22.96 -17.39 7.43
N THR A 79 22.22 -17.88 8.41
CA THR A 79 21.70 -17.08 9.53
C THR A 79 22.60 -16.99 10.76
N THR A 80 23.70 -17.72 10.85
CA THR A 80 24.58 -17.68 12.02
C THR A 80 25.46 -16.43 12.12
N GLY A 81 25.45 -15.53 11.16
CA GLY A 81 26.27 -14.30 11.19
C GLY A 81 25.53 -12.98 10.89
N GLU A 82 24.44 -12.99 10.15
CA GLU A 82 23.81 -11.77 9.60
C GLU A 82 22.35 -11.54 10.00
N MET A 83 21.69 -12.48 10.67
CA MET A 83 20.27 -12.42 11.01
C MET A 83 19.89 -11.36 12.06
N MET A 84 20.87 -10.76 12.71
CA MET A 84 20.64 -9.77 13.79
C MET A 84 20.49 -8.31 13.33
N ALA A 85 20.62 -8.02 12.04
CA ALA A 85 20.59 -6.64 11.55
C ALA A 85 19.66 -6.44 10.34
N GLY A 86 18.34 -6.67 10.50
CA GLY A 86 17.36 -6.10 9.59
C GLY A 86 16.81 -6.97 8.47
N ASP A 87 16.78 -8.30 8.61
CA ASP A 87 16.21 -9.24 7.65
C ASP A 87 14.66 -9.27 7.74
N PRO A 88 13.92 -9.28 6.60
CA PRO A 88 12.47 -9.50 6.57
C PRO A 88 11.99 -10.79 7.25
N ALA A 89 12.82 -11.83 7.33
CA ALA A 89 12.51 -13.05 8.07
C ALA A 89 12.33 -12.83 9.59
N GLN A 90 12.75 -11.68 10.14
CA GLN A 90 12.52 -11.30 11.54
C GLN A 90 11.15 -10.63 11.78
N TRP A 91 10.36 -10.42 10.75
CA TRP A 91 9.03 -9.80 10.87
C TRP A 91 8.13 -10.51 11.87
N PRO A 92 8.06 -11.86 11.92
CA PRO A 92 7.27 -12.53 12.97
C PRO A 92 7.74 -12.15 14.38
N ALA A 93 9.07 -12.14 14.62
CA ALA A 93 9.62 -11.78 15.94
C ALA A 93 9.37 -10.31 16.30
N LYS A 94 9.47 -9.40 15.34
CA LYS A 94 9.14 -7.98 15.55
C LYS A 94 7.65 -7.76 15.76
N TRP A 95 6.80 -8.52 15.08
CA TRP A 95 5.37 -8.54 15.33
C TRP A 95 5.03 -9.04 16.73
N PHE A 96 5.70 -10.10 17.21
CA PHE A 96 5.53 -10.59 18.57
C PHE A 96 6.00 -9.56 19.61
N ALA A 97 7.12 -8.89 19.40
CA ALA A 97 7.59 -7.83 20.28
C ALA A 97 6.64 -6.61 20.29
N MET A 98 6.08 -6.26 19.13
CA MET A 98 5.05 -5.21 19.02
C MET A 98 3.75 -5.63 19.75
N PHE A 99 3.36 -6.90 19.61
CA PHE A 99 2.21 -7.47 20.33
C PHE A 99 2.42 -7.43 21.84
N GLU A 100 3.58 -7.85 22.33
CA GLU A 100 3.93 -7.83 23.74
C GLU A 100 3.92 -6.41 24.29
N SER A 101 4.54 -5.47 23.59
CA SER A 101 4.52 -4.04 23.93
C SER A 101 3.13 -3.42 23.85
N TRP A 102 2.28 -3.85 22.93
CA TRP A 102 0.88 -3.44 22.83
C TRP A 102 0.07 -4.00 24.00
N ALA A 103 0.21 -5.29 24.31
CA ALA A 103 -0.51 -5.94 25.41
C ALA A 103 -0.17 -5.35 26.77
N GLU A 104 1.10 -4.95 26.98
CA GLU A 104 1.53 -4.26 28.21
C GLU A 104 0.91 -2.87 28.38
N GLN A 105 0.48 -2.21 27.32
CA GLN A 105 -0.12 -0.87 27.35
C GLN A 105 -1.63 -0.90 27.56
N LEU A 106 -2.28 -2.07 27.41
CA LEU A 106 -3.73 -2.17 27.59
C LEU A 106 -4.12 -2.35 29.08
N PRO A 107 -5.15 -1.65 29.54
CA PRO A 107 -5.62 -1.74 30.92
C PRO A 107 -6.45 -3.02 31.17
N PHE A 108 -5.89 -4.20 30.91
CA PHE A 108 -6.55 -5.48 31.21
C PHE A 108 -6.79 -5.75 32.71
N ALA A 109 -6.44 -4.81 33.57
CA ALA A 109 -6.34 -5.01 35.01
C ALA A 109 -7.58 -4.62 35.80
N ASP A 110 -8.67 -4.09 35.20
CA ASP A 110 -9.89 -3.79 35.96
C ASP A 110 -10.76 -5.06 36.16
N PRO A 111 -10.88 -5.57 37.40
CA PRO A 111 -11.71 -6.74 37.69
C PRO A 111 -13.20 -6.54 37.36
N ALA A 112 -13.69 -5.29 37.36
CA ALA A 112 -15.09 -5.00 37.04
C ALA A 112 -15.35 -5.11 35.53
N GLU A 113 -14.39 -4.68 34.70
CA GLU A 113 -14.44 -4.85 33.25
C GLU A 113 -14.33 -6.35 32.86
N GLN A 114 -13.47 -7.10 33.52
CA GLN A 114 -13.37 -8.55 33.31
C GLN A 114 -14.68 -9.26 33.63
N GLN A 115 -15.35 -8.90 34.74
CA GLN A 115 -16.64 -9.50 35.10
C GLN A 115 -17.75 -9.16 34.10
N ARG A 116 -17.81 -7.93 33.59
CA ARG A 116 -18.76 -7.56 32.53
C ARG A 116 -18.50 -8.38 31.27
N TRP A 117 -17.27 -8.51 30.86
CA TRP A 117 -16.88 -9.30 29.71
C TRP A 117 -17.31 -10.77 29.82
N TRP A 118 -17.07 -11.40 30.96
CA TRP A 118 -17.52 -12.76 31.21
C TRP A 118 -19.05 -12.89 31.19
N ALA A 119 -19.77 -11.93 31.72
CA ALA A 119 -21.23 -11.93 31.73
C ALA A 119 -21.81 -11.77 30.33
N GLU A 120 -21.28 -10.87 29.51
CA GLU A 120 -21.70 -10.67 28.13
C GLU A 120 -21.36 -11.88 27.24
N SER A 121 -20.16 -12.42 27.39
CA SER A 121 -19.77 -13.67 26.69
C SER A 121 -20.68 -14.82 27.07
N ALA A 122 -21.04 -14.96 28.35
CA ALA A 122 -21.95 -16.01 28.81
C ALA A 122 -23.37 -15.83 28.25
N GLN A 123 -23.87 -14.58 28.15
CA GLN A 123 -25.16 -14.27 27.52
C GLN A 123 -25.16 -14.59 26.03
N LEU A 124 -24.08 -14.29 25.34
CA LEU A 124 -23.90 -14.62 23.92
C LEU A 124 -23.89 -16.15 23.72
N TRP A 125 -23.16 -16.86 24.58
CA TRP A 125 -23.16 -18.33 24.63
C TRP A 125 -24.56 -18.91 24.83
N GLN A 126 -25.33 -18.38 25.78
CA GLN A 126 -26.70 -18.81 26.03
C GLN A 126 -27.61 -18.55 24.83
N ALA A 127 -27.49 -17.39 24.20
CA ALA A 127 -28.32 -17.02 23.04
C ALA A 127 -28.04 -17.88 21.80
N LEU A 128 -26.80 -18.36 21.62
CA LEU A 128 -26.38 -19.16 20.46
C LEU A 128 -26.57 -20.68 20.68
N MET A 129 -26.48 -21.15 21.92
CA MET A 129 -26.51 -22.60 22.25
C MET A 129 -27.87 -23.10 22.70
N LEU A 130 -28.79 -22.22 23.13
CA LEU A 130 -30.15 -22.66 23.47
C LEU A 130 -30.98 -22.73 22.18
N PRO A 131 -31.61 -23.86 21.86
CA PRO A 131 -32.57 -23.93 20.76
C PRO A 131 -33.67 -22.89 21.04
N GLN A 132 -33.90 -21.96 20.10
CA GLN A 132 -35.06 -21.08 20.16
C GLN A 132 -36.30 -22.00 20.04
N GLY A 133 -36.86 -22.39 21.19
CA GLY A 133 -38.13 -23.06 21.24
C GLY A 133 -39.17 -22.16 20.60
N ASP A 134 -39.93 -22.75 19.70
CA ASP A 134 -41.05 -22.18 18.94
C ASP A 134 -42.01 -21.44 19.90
N GLN A 135 -41.73 -20.14 20.19
CA GLN A 135 -42.66 -19.25 20.86
C GLN A 135 -43.13 -18.26 19.81
N GLY A 136 -44.21 -18.63 19.12
CA GLY A 136 -45.03 -17.72 18.36
C GLY A 136 -45.55 -16.59 19.23
N GLY A 137 -44.79 -15.50 19.31
CA GLY A 137 -45.15 -14.25 19.96
C GLY A 137 -44.58 -13.12 19.15
N GLU A 138 -45.46 -12.24 18.63
CA GLU A 138 -45.13 -10.96 18.03
C GLU A 138 -44.39 -10.06 19.03
N GLY A 139 -43.13 -10.22 19.14
CA GLY A 139 -42.24 -9.50 20.02
C GLY A 139 -40.83 -10.00 19.80
N GLY A 140 -40.33 -9.87 18.55
CA GLY A 140 -38.97 -10.26 18.22
C GLY A 140 -37.99 -9.56 19.15
N ALA A 141 -37.31 -10.32 20.01
CA ALA A 141 -36.08 -9.85 20.63
C ALA A 141 -35.21 -9.37 19.47
N ALA A 142 -34.88 -8.07 19.49
CA ALA A 142 -34.01 -7.48 18.49
C ALA A 142 -32.77 -8.36 18.42
N SER A 143 -32.55 -8.95 17.24
CA SER A 143 -31.27 -9.58 16.95
C SER A 143 -30.19 -8.62 17.40
N PRO A 144 -29.22 -9.03 18.21
CA PRO A 144 -28.15 -8.12 18.60
C PRO A 144 -27.64 -7.45 17.32
N ASN A 145 -27.44 -6.14 17.35
CA ASN A 145 -26.91 -5.38 16.22
C ASN A 145 -25.59 -6.00 15.84
N LEU A 146 -25.64 -6.93 14.89
CA LEU A 146 -24.45 -7.56 14.37
C LEU A 146 -23.69 -6.52 13.57
N PRO A 147 -22.38 -6.35 13.81
CA PRO A 147 -21.57 -5.45 13.03
C PRO A 147 -21.71 -5.75 11.54
N ARG A 148 -21.80 -4.71 10.75
CA ARG A 148 -22.07 -4.80 9.31
C ARG A 148 -20.94 -5.56 8.59
N GLU A 149 -21.36 -6.46 7.71
CA GLU A 149 -20.65 -7.06 6.55
C GLU A 149 -19.12 -6.95 6.55
N ASP A 150 -18.50 -7.67 7.45
CA ASP A 150 -17.06 -7.93 7.33
C ASP A 150 -16.88 -9.04 6.27
N ARG A 151 -16.19 -8.71 5.18
CA ARG A 151 -15.96 -9.62 4.04
C ARG A 151 -15.25 -10.91 4.44
N ARG A 152 -14.47 -10.91 5.52
CA ARG A 152 -13.81 -12.10 6.06
C ARG A 152 -14.81 -13.17 6.48
N PHE A 153 -16.00 -12.78 6.88
CA PHE A 153 -17.08 -13.65 7.37
C PHE A 153 -18.30 -13.67 6.43
N ALA A 154 -18.10 -13.34 5.15
CA ALA A 154 -19.18 -13.30 4.15
C ALA A 154 -19.78 -14.69 3.85
N ASP A 155 -18.99 -15.76 3.99
CA ASP A 155 -19.46 -17.13 3.74
C ASP A 155 -20.57 -17.52 4.72
N PRO A 156 -21.69 -18.11 4.24
CA PRO A 156 -22.82 -18.49 5.10
C PRO A 156 -22.45 -19.42 6.27
N ARG A 157 -21.43 -20.28 6.14
CA ARG A 157 -20.96 -21.20 7.17
C ARG A 157 -20.60 -20.50 8.48
N TRP A 158 -20.13 -19.27 8.42
CA TRP A 158 -19.85 -18.44 9.60
C TRP A 158 -21.10 -18.09 10.43
N ARG A 159 -22.30 -18.24 9.86
CA ARG A 159 -23.59 -17.91 10.50
C ARG A 159 -24.43 -19.14 10.74
N GLU A 160 -24.40 -20.09 9.82
CA GLU A 160 -25.28 -21.26 9.84
C GLU A 160 -24.75 -22.38 10.75
N GLN A 161 -23.44 -22.45 10.97
CA GLN A 161 -22.84 -23.45 11.84
C GLN A 161 -22.60 -22.84 13.24
N PRO A 162 -23.25 -23.38 14.32
CA PRO A 162 -23.26 -22.74 15.65
C PRO A 162 -21.87 -22.46 16.22
N VAL A 163 -20.92 -23.38 16.04
CA VAL A 163 -19.53 -23.21 16.53
C VAL A 163 -18.83 -22.03 15.86
N TYR A 164 -18.95 -21.91 14.54
CA TYR A 164 -18.32 -20.81 13.82
C TYR A 164 -19.06 -19.48 14.03
N ALA A 165 -20.38 -19.51 14.18
CA ALA A 165 -21.15 -18.34 14.57
C ALA A 165 -20.68 -17.79 15.92
N LEU A 166 -20.43 -18.68 16.89
CA LEU A 166 -19.91 -18.30 18.19
C LEU A 166 -18.50 -17.72 18.11
N ILE A 167 -17.59 -18.37 17.40
CA ILE A 167 -16.20 -17.89 17.18
C ILE A 167 -16.23 -16.50 16.55
N HIS A 168 -17.02 -16.32 15.51
CA HIS A 168 -17.16 -15.07 14.79
C HIS A 168 -17.69 -13.94 15.71
N GLN A 169 -18.79 -14.19 16.41
CA GLN A 169 -19.42 -13.19 17.28
C GLN A 169 -18.52 -12.82 18.47
N THR A 170 -17.87 -13.81 19.08
CA THR A 170 -16.91 -13.56 20.19
C THR A 170 -15.75 -12.70 19.71
N TYR A 171 -15.22 -12.98 18.53
CA TYR A 171 -14.13 -12.19 17.94
C TYR A 171 -14.55 -10.73 17.70
N LEU A 172 -15.71 -10.50 17.11
CA LEU A 172 -16.20 -9.13 16.83
C LEU A 172 -16.41 -8.35 18.13
N LEU A 173 -17.04 -8.99 19.13
CA LEU A 173 -17.26 -8.37 20.43
C LEU A 173 -15.93 -7.98 21.12
N LEU A 174 -14.93 -8.87 21.07
CA LEU A 174 -13.60 -8.59 21.62
C LEU A 174 -12.91 -7.44 20.90
N SER A 175 -12.94 -7.42 19.57
CA SER A 175 -12.32 -6.36 18.76
C SER A 175 -12.93 -5.00 19.08
N GLU A 176 -14.26 -4.89 19.08
CA GLU A 176 -14.97 -3.65 19.43
C GLU A 176 -14.64 -3.17 20.85
N ARG A 177 -14.51 -4.12 21.79
CA ARG A 177 -14.17 -3.80 23.18
C ARG A 177 -12.78 -3.22 23.32
N VAL A 178 -11.78 -3.88 22.71
CA VAL A 178 -10.39 -3.42 22.82
C VAL A 178 -10.23 -2.06 22.13
N GLU A 179 -10.87 -1.84 21.00
CA GLU A 179 -10.90 -0.55 20.34
C GLU A 179 -11.54 0.54 21.22
N ALA A 180 -12.71 0.25 21.83
CA ALA A 180 -13.39 1.17 22.74
C ALA A 180 -12.56 1.48 24.00
N MET A 181 -11.79 0.51 24.52
CA MET A 181 -10.89 0.73 25.65
C MET A 181 -9.80 1.72 25.29
N VAL A 182 -9.20 1.63 24.12
CA VAL A 182 -8.17 2.56 23.64
C VAL A 182 -8.75 3.96 23.44
N GLU A 183 -9.97 4.08 22.89
CA GLU A 183 -10.64 5.38 22.73
C GLU A 183 -10.92 6.09 24.05
N GLN A 184 -11.22 5.35 25.11
CA GLN A 184 -11.54 5.87 26.45
C GLN A 184 -10.31 6.18 27.32
N MET A 185 -9.09 6.00 26.81
CA MET A 185 -7.87 6.32 27.55
C MET A 185 -7.62 7.83 27.62
N ASP A 186 -8.05 8.49 28.69
CA ASP A 186 -7.97 9.95 28.85
C ASP A 186 -6.57 10.48 29.22
N ASN A 187 -5.68 9.63 29.71
CA ASN A 187 -4.41 10.04 30.34
C ASN A 187 -3.18 9.84 29.40
N ILE A 188 -3.38 9.67 28.10
CA ILE A 188 -2.30 9.55 27.12
C ILE A 188 -2.34 10.68 26.11
N ASP A 189 -1.15 11.01 25.60
CA ASP A 189 -0.98 11.95 24.50
C ASP A 189 -1.87 11.56 23.29
N PRO A 190 -2.57 12.52 22.64
CA PRO A 190 -3.45 12.22 21.50
C PRO A 190 -2.77 11.47 20.37
N ALA A 191 -1.53 11.83 20.01
CA ALA A 191 -0.77 11.13 18.96
C ALA A 191 -0.47 9.69 19.37
N LYS A 192 -0.12 9.47 20.64
CA LYS A 192 0.10 8.12 21.19
C LYS A 192 -1.17 7.28 21.21
N ARG A 193 -2.34 7.91 21.46
CA ARG A 193 -3.64 7.23 21.39
C ARG A 193 -3.94 6.75 19.98
N GLU A 194 -3.74 7.58 18.96
CA GLU A 194 -3.96 7.19 17.57
C GLU A 194 -2.99 6.07 17.12
N GLN A 195 -1.72 6.13 17.52
CA GLN A 195 -0.77 5.02 17.31
C GLN A 195 -1.28 3.71 17.93
N LEU A 196 -1.78 3.77 19.16
CA LEU A 196 -2.31 2.61 19.87
C LEU A 196 -3.59 2.08 19.22
N LYS A 197 -4.47 2.96 18.73
CA LYS A 197 -5.66 2.57 17.94
C LYS A 197 -5.26 1.82 16.68
N PHE A 198 -4.33 2.37 15.92
CA PHE A 198 -3.83 1.71 14.70
C PHE A 198 -3.21 0.33 15.02
N ALA A 199 -2.36 0.25 16.04
CA ALA A 199 -1.76 -1.01 16.47
C ALA A 199 -2.84 -2.01 16.93
N THR A 200 -3.85 -1.56 17.64
CA THR A 200 -4.98 -2.38 18.13
C THR A 200 -5.78 -2.94 16.95
N GLN A 201 -6.10 -2.11 15.98
CA GLN A 201 -6.81 -2.55 14.77
C GLN A 201 -5.98 -3.57 13.97
N ALA A 202 -4.69 -3.30 13.75
CA ALA A 202 -3.79 -4.21 13.06
C ALA A 202 -3.67 -5.57 13.78
N MET A 203 -3.65 -5.55 15.13
CA MET A 203 -3.65 -6.77 15.95
C MET A 203 -4.97 -7.52 15.88
N ALA A 204 -6.11 -6.82 15.94
CA ALA A 204 -7.42 -7.42 15.76
C ALA A 204 -7.53 -8.10 14.39
N GLU A 205 -7.08 -7.44 13.33
CA GLU A 205 -7.03 -8.04 11.99
C GLU A 205 -6.17 -9.30 11.94
N ALA A 206 -4.99 -9.27 12.55
CA ALA A 206 -4.06 -10.42 12.58
C ALA A 206 -4.64 -11.61 13.34
N LEU A 207 -5.33 -11.36 14.46
CA LEU A 207 -5.94 -12.38 15.31
C LEU A 207 -7.32 -12.85 14.84
N SER A 208 -7.78 -12.38 13.69
CA SER A 208 -9.07 -12.81 13.14
C SER A 208 -9.13 -14.33 12.99
N PRO A 209 -10.20 -14.99 13.45
CA PRO A 209 -10.37 -16.42 13.30
C PRO A 209 -10.42 -16.87 11.83
N ALA A 210 -10.70 -15.97 10.90
CA ALA A 210 -10.63 -16.24 9.47
C ALA A 210 -9.20 -16.54 8.98
N ASN A 211 -8.17 -16.10 9.70
CA ASN A 211 -6.76 -16.25 9.32
C ASN A 211 -6.13 -17.58 9.77
N PHE A 212 -6.87 -18.43 10.46
CA PHE A 212 -6.32 -19.68 11.02
C PHE A 212 -7.04 -20.92 10.47
N PRO A 213 -6.30 -21.96 10.07
CA PRO A 213 -6.89 -23.17 9.50
C PRO A 213 -7.93 -23.84 10.40
N ALA A 214 -7.68 -23.87 11.70
CA ALA A 214 -8.54 -24.56 12.66
C ALA A 214 -9.88 -23.86 12.94
N THR A 215 -9.94 -22.56 12.71
CA THR A 215 -11.13 -21.74 13.00
C THR A 215 -11.85 -21.25 11.76
N ASN A 216 -11.26 -21.39 10.58
CA ASN A 216 -11.88 -20.98 9.31
C ASN A 216 -12.60 -22.19 8.66
N PRO A 217 -13.95 -22.21 8.59
CA PRO A 217 -14.71 -23.33 8.04
C PRO A 217 -14.40 -23.60 6.56
N ILE A 218 -14.11 -22.55 5.79
CA ILE A 218 -13.82 -22.65 4.35
C ILE A 218 -12.48 -23.36 4.14
N VAL A 219 -11.50 -22.99 4.96
CA VAL A 219 -10.15 -23.58 4.92
C VAL A 219 -10.19 -25.03 5.36
N LEU A 220 -10.92 -25.36 6.45
CA LEU A 220 -11.07 -26.73 6.92
C LEU A 220 -11.72 -27.63 5.86
N ASP A 221 -12.82 -27.19 5.27
CA ASP A 221 -13.47 -27.94 4.19
C ASP A 221 -12.51 -28.16 3.02
N ARG A 222 -11.76 -27.12 2.62
CA ARG A 222 -10.78 -27.22 1.54
C ARG A 222 -9.65 -28.21 1.84
N ILE A 223 -9.15 -28.21 3.07
CA ILE A 223 -8.14 -29.17 3.53
C ILE A 223 -8.69 -30.59 3.44
N MET A 224 -9.92 -30.82 3.90
CA MET A 224 -10.57 -32.13 3.85
C MET A 224 -10.83 -32.61 2.42
N GLU A 225 -11.40 -31.77 1.56
CA GLU A 225 -11.65 -32.03 0.15
C GLU A 225 -10.38 -32.42 -0.62
N THR A 226 -9.30 -31.68 -0.37
CA THR A 226 -8.01 -31.88 -1.07
C THR A 226 -7.10 -32.89 -0.39
N ARG A 227 -7.52 -33.47 0.74
CA ARG A 227 -6.69 -34.36 1.58
C ARG A 227 -5.34 -33.73 1.96
N GLY A 228 -5.37 -32.44 2.28
CA GLY A 228 -4.19 -31.66 2.68
C GLY A 228 -3.33 -31.12 1.52
N GLU A 229 -3.67 -31.38 0.26
CA GLU A 229 -2.89 -30.87 -0.88
C GLU A 229 -2.92 -29.35 -0.97
N SER A 230 -4.03 -28.70 -0.58
CA SER A 230 -4.13 -27.24 -0.49
C SER A 230 -3.07 -26.64 0.44
N LEU A 231 -2.80 -27.28 1.59
CA LEU A 231 -1.74 -26.82 2.50
C LEU A 231 -0.34 -27.00 1.91
N VAL A 232 -0.09 -28.08 1.17
CA VAL A 232 1.20 -28.27 0.48
C VAL A 232 1.47 -27.16 -0.51
N LYS A 233 0.46 -26.82 -1.33
CA LYS A 233 0.56 -25.72 -2.28
C LYS A 233 0.68 -24.36 -1.59
N GLY A 234 -0.09 -24.14 -0.53
CA GLY A 234 0.00 -22.95 0.31
C GLY A 234 1.36 -22.78 0.95
N MET A 235 1.98 -23.87 1.44
CA MET A 235 3.34 -23.84 1.96
C MET A 235 4.36 -23.49 0.87
N GLN A 236 4.20 -23.99 -0.35
CA GLN A 236 5.06 -23.60 -1.48
C GLN A 236 5.01 -22.10 -1.73
N ASN A 237 3.80 -21.51 -1.77
CA ASN A 237 3.62 -20.07 -1.94
C ASN A 237 4.27 -19.29 -0.79
N LEU A 238 4.06 -19.71 0.45
CA LEU A 238 4.67 -19.08 1.63
C LEU A 238 6.20 -19.12 1.57
N LEU A 239 6.81 -20.27 1.25
CA LEU A 239 8.25 -20.41 1.18
C LEU A 239 8.86 -19.56 0.06
N GLN A 240 8.19 -19.44 -1.08
CA GLN A 240 8.61 -18.53 -2.16
C GLN A 240 8.59 -17.08 -1.72
N ASP A 241 7.53 -16.64 -1.02
CA ASP A 241 7.43 -15.28 -0.51
C ASP A 241 8.45 -14.98 0.59
N LEU A 242 8.73 -15.95 1.47
CA LEU A 242 9.79 -15.82 2.47
C LEU A 242 11.19 -15.70 1.82
N GLN A 243 11.49 -16.47 0.78
CA GLN A 243 12.74 -16.37 0.03
C GLN A 243 12.87 -15.02 -0.68
N LYS A 244 11.77 -14.52 -1.24
CA LYS A 244 11.69 -13.21 -1.89
C LYS A 244 11.73 -12.05 -0.89
N GLY A 245 11.34 -12.30 0.37
CA GLY A 245 11.20 -11.29 1.41
C GLY A 245 10.05 -10.33 1.16
N GLN A 246 9.02 -10.75 0.41
CA GLN A 246 7.88 -9.93 0.04
C GLN A 246 6.66 -10.80 -0.29
N LEU A 247 5.47 -10.35 0.15
CA LEU A 247 4.19 -10.98 -0.19
C LEU A 247 3.89 -10.82 -1.67
N THR A 248 3.51 -11.91 -2.34
CA THR A 248 3.10 -11.91 -3.74
C THR A 248 1.59 -11.67 -3.84
N HIS A 249 1.19 -10.59 -4.54
CA HIS A 249 -0.21 -10.20 -4.70
C HIS A 249 -0.79 -10.54 -6.07
N SER A 250 0.05 -10.78 -7.07
CA SER A 250 -0.34 -11.03 -8.45
C SER A 250 0.55 -12.10 -9.06
N ASP A 251 0.05 -12.80 -10.06
CA ASP A 251 0.86 -13.75 -10.83
C ASP A 251 2.15 -13.07 -11.32
N PRO A 252 3.33 -13.51 -10.87
CA PRO A 252 4.59 -12.87 -11.20
C PRO A 252 4.99 -12.99 -12.67
N GLU A 253 4.42 -13.97 -13.40
CA GLU A 253 4.72 -14.24 -14.81
C GLU A 253 3.75 -13.54 -15.77
N ALA A 254 2.66 -12.97 -15.24
CA ALA A 254 1.60 -12.39 -16.08
C ALA A 254 2.01 -11.06 -16.76
N PHE A 255 2.97 -10.34 -16.17
CA PHE A 255 3.30 -8.99 -16.62
C PHE A 255 4.81 -8.81 -16.83
N VAL A 256 5.17 -8.25 -18.01
CA VAL A 256 6.55 -7.94 -18.38
C VAL A 256 6.64 -6.49 -18.84
N VAL A 257 7.44 -5.69 -18.14
CA VAL A 257 7.60 -4.25 -18.40
C VAL A 257 8.21 -4.00 -19.78
N GLY A 258 7.47 -3.31 -20.63
CA GLY A 258 7.80 -3.00 -22.02
C GLY A 258 7.26 -4.03 -23.03
N GLU A 259 6.55 -5.07 -22.57
CA GLU A 259 5.93 -6.07 -23.46
C GLU A 259 4.40 -6.03 -23.40
N ASN A 260 3.83 -6.08 -22.20
CA ASN A 260 2.38 -6.03 -21.96
C ASN A 260 1.94 -5.01 -20.90
N ILE A 261 2.90 -4.37 -20.23
CA ILE A 261 2.72 -3.17 -19.41
C ILE A 261 3.82 -2.15 -19.77
N ALA A 262 3.56 -0.84 -19.56
CA ALA A 262 4.43 0.26 -19.97
C ALA A 262 4.76 0.22 -21.47
N THR A 263 3.73 0.07 -22.31
CA THR A 263 3.89 -0.22 -23.75
C THR A 263 3.64 0.97 -24.66
N THR A 264 3.30 2.15 -24.13
CA THR A 264 3.09 3.35 -24.95
C THR A 264 4.38 3.66 -25.74
N PRO A 265 4.31 3.75 -27.09
CA PRO A 265 5.50 3.95 -27.90
C PRO A 265 6.21 5.27 -27.61
N GLY A 266 7.53 5.21 -27.49
CA GLY A 266 8.35 6.36 -27.20
C GLY A 266 9.83 6.03 -27.16
N LYS A 267 10.64 6.99 -26.73
CA LYS A 267 12.09 6.85 -26.67
C LYS A 267 12.67 7.58 -25.48
N VAL A 268 13.67 7.00 -24.86
CA VAL A 268 14.55 7.69 -23.92
C VAL A 268 15.43 8.65 -24.71
N ILE A 269 15.31 9.94 -24.39
CA ILE A 269 16.01 11.01 -25.13
C ILE A 269 17.06 11.72 -24.30
N TYR A 270 17.04 11.52 -23.00
CA TYR A 270 18.01 12.10 -22.05
C TYR A 270 18.18 11.20 -20.87
N GLU A 271 19.36 11.20 -20.28
CA GLU A 271 19.70 10.39 -19.13
C GLU A 271 20.70 11.10 -18.22
N THR A 272 20.47 10.93 -16.92
CA THR A 272 21.36 11.34 -15.83
C THR A 272 21.59 10.16 -14.88
N PRO A 273 22.49 10.23 -13.92
CA PRO A 273 22.60 9.20 -12.89
C PRO A 273 21.34 8.95 -12.06
N LEU A 274 20.39 9.92 -12.04
CA LEU A 274 19.19 9.88 -11.22
C LEU A 274 17.92 9.52 -12.00
N PHE A 275 17.83 9.89 -13.28
CA PHE A 275 16.64 9.63 -14.09
C PHE A 275 16.93 9.46 -15.57
N GLN A 276 16.00 8.80 -16.28
CA GLN A 276 15.83 8.84 -17.73
C GLN A 276 14.62 9.70 -18.09
N LEU A 277 14.73 10.49 -19.16
CA LEU A 277 13.61 11.25 -19.71
C LEU A 277 13.08 10.56 -20.96
N ILE A 278 11.85 10.09 -20.90
CA ILE A 278 11.14 9.43 -22.00
C ILE A 278 10.31 10.48 -22.73
N GLN A 279 10.39 10.55 -24.04
CA GLN A 279 9.45 11.27 -24.88
C GLN A 279 8.61 10.26 -25.66
N TYR A 280 7.28 10.39 -25.58
CA TYR A 280 6.36 9.50 -26.28
C TYR A 280 6.13 9.93 -27.72
N ASP A 281 5.91 8.95 -28.59
CA ASP A 281 5.59 9.20 -30.01
C ASP A 281 4.19 9.81 -30.13
N PRO A 282 4.00 10.88 -30.91
CA PRO A 282 2.68 11.47 -31.12
C PRO A 282 1.76 10.50 -31.89
N SER A 283 0.51 10.39 -31.46
CA SER A 283 -0.53 9.60 -32.15
C SER A 283 -1.40 10.48 -33.07
N THR A 284 -1.26 11.81 -32.99
CA THR A 284 -2.05 12.78 -33.76
C THR A 284 -1.17 13.56 -34.73
N GLU A 285 -1.76 14.06 -35.84
CA GLU A 285 -1.05 14.88 -36.83
C GLU A 285 -0.60 16.23 -36.27
N LYS A 286 -1.40 16.78 -35.35
CA LYS A 286 -1.12 18.04 -34.64
C LYS A 286 -1.07 17.80 -33.17
N VAL A 287 -0.27 18.60 -32.47
CA VAL A 287 -0.15 18.59 -31.00
C VAL A 287 -0.25 20.00 -30.46
N LEU A 288 -0.64 20.14 -29.19
CA LEU A 288 -0.60 21.41 -28.48
C LEU A 288 0.82 21.98 -28.43
N SER A 289 0.94 23.31 -28.46
CA SER A 289 2.26 23.95 -28.59
C SER A 289 3.07 23.82 -27.31
N VAL A 290 2.46 23.88 -26.14
CA VAL A 290 3.11 23.68 -24.84
C VAL A 290 3.18 22.17 -24.51
N PRO A 291 4.38 21.61 -24.29
CA PRO A 291 4.54 20.20 -23.96
C PRO A 291 4.23 19.90 -22.49
N LEU A 292 3.99 18.65 -22.17
CA LEU A 292 3.75 18.15 -20.82
C LEU A 292 4.96 17.38 -20.31
N VAL A 293 5.42 17.69 -19.07
CA VAL A 293 6.43 16.93 -18.33
C VAL A 293 5.79 16.31 -17.09
N ILE A 294 5.91 15.00 -16.96
CA ILE A 294 5.32 14.23 -15.85
C ILE A 294 6.43 13.75 -14.92
N PHE A 295 6.31 14.09 -13.63
CA PHE A 295 7.14 13.62 -12.54
C PHE A 295 6.35 12.58 -11.71
N PRO A 296 6.53 11.29 -11.95
CA PRO A 296 5.89 10.22 -11.17
C PRO A 296 6.62 10.05 -9.83
N PRO A 297 6.01 9.38 -8.83
CA PRO A 297 6.71 9.06 -7.61
C PRO A 297 7.91 8.14 -7.87
N TRP A 298 8.97 8.24 -7.05
CA TRP A 298 10.11 7.33 -7.08
C TRP A 298 10.09 6.27 -5.97
N ILE A 299 9.05 6.26 -5.14
CA ILE A 299 8.77 5.18 -4.19
C ILE A 299 8.28 3.93 -4.93
N ASN A 300 7.63 4.12 -6.09
CA ASN A 300 7.20 3.08 -7.00
C ASN A 300 7.59 3.45 -8.45
N ARG A 301 7.32 2.54 -9.39
CA ARG A 301 7.64 2.72 -10.81
C ARG A 301 6.68 3.66 -11.52
N PHE A 302 7.19 4.42 -12.47
CA PHE A 302 6.41 5.42 -13.22
C PHE A 302 5.23 4.82 -13.99
N TYR A 303 5.29 3.53 -14.35
CA TYR A 303 4.31 2.93 -15.25
C TYR A 303 2.92 2.72 -14.65
N ILE A 304 2.69 3.14 -13.42
CA ILE A 304 1.31 3.32 -12.93
C ILE A 304 0.50 4.22 -13.86
N LEU A 305 1.15 5.24 -14.46
CA LEU A 305 0.53 6.14 -15.43
C LEU A 305 0.56 5.60 -16.87
N ASP A 306 1.20 4.45 -17.09
CA ASP A 306 1.26 3.74 -18.38
C ASP A 306 1.08 2.23 -18.18
N LEU A 307 0.07 1.84 -17.40
CA LEU A 307 -0.09 0.48 -16.90
C LEU A 307 -0.35 -0.52 -18.02
N ASN A 308 -1.41 -0.29 -18.80
CA ASN A 308 -1.70 -1.02 -20.05
C ASN A 308 -2.49 -0.11 -20.99
N GLU A 309 -2.74 -0.56 -22.22
CA GLU A 309 -3.39 0.26 -23.24
C GLU A 309 -4.72 0.90 -22.81
N LYS A 310 -5.50 0.21 -21.95
CA LYS A 310 -6.80 0.69 -21.47
C LYS A 310 -6.70 1.58 -20.23
N LYS A 311 -5.61 1.47 -19.47
CA LYS A 311 -5.37 2.16 -18.19
C LYS A 311 -4.13 3.06 -18.24
N SER A 312 -3.76 3.58 -19.41
CA SER A 312 -2.64 4.49 -19.59
C SER A 312 -3.12 5.93 -19.66
N PHE A 313 -2.77 6.72 -18.64
CA PHE A 313 -2.92 8.17 -18.68
C PHE A 313 -2.01 8.78 -19.74
N VAL A 314 -0.79 8.25 -19.87
CA VAL A 314 0.19 8.69 -20.87
C VAL A 314 -0.34 8.54 -22.28
N LYS A 315 -0.81 7.33 -22.64
CA LYS A 315 -1.38 7.07 -23.96
C LYS A 315 -2.57 7.99 -24.23
N TRP A 316 -3.45 8.12 -23.24
CA TRP A 316 -4.61 8.99 -23.36
C TRP A 316 -4.22 10.45 -23.56
N ALA A 317 -3.25 10.97 -22.81
CA ALA A 317 -2.76 12.34 -22.96
C ALA A 317 -2.10 12.58 -24.34
N VAL A 318 -1.35 11.62 -24.86
CA VAL A 318 -0.79 11.64 -26.23
C VAL A 318 -1.93 11.66 -27.25
N ASP A 319 -2.98 10.87 -27.05
CA ASP A 319 -4.15 10.81 -27.95
C ASP A 319 -4.98 12.12 -27.89
N GLN A 320 -4.88 12.92 -26.81
CA GLN A 320 -5.45 14.27 -26.74
C GLN A 320 -4.59 15.33 -27.45
N GLY A 321 -3.47 14.95 -28.05
CA GLY A 321 -2.59 15.84 -28.79
C GLY A 321 -1.53 16.53 -27.93
N LEU A 322 -1.19 16.00 -26.75
CA LEU A 322 -0.07 16.48 -25.96
C LEU A 322 1.26 15.86 -26.42
N THR A 323 2.33 16.64 -26.43
CA THR A 323 3.70 16.10 -26.48
C THR A 323 4.11 15.76 -25.06
N VAL A 324 4.12 14.46 -24.71
CA VAL A 324 4.32 13.99 -23.34
C VAL A 324 5.76 13.55 -23.11
N PHE A 325 6.33 14.03 -22.01
CA PHE A 325 7.60 13.59 -21.46
C PHE A 325 7.37 12.98 -20.08
N MET A 326 8.03 11.84 -19.80
CA MET A 326 7.97 11.15 -18.53
C MET A 326 9.36 11.00 -17.94
N VAL A 327 9.51 11.37 -16.68
CA VAL A 327 10.71 11.07 -15.91
C VAL A 327 10.62 9.64 -15.39
N SER A 328 11.62 8.83 -15.71
CA SER A 328 11.78 7.47 -15.17
C SER A 328 12.92 7.47 -14.17
N TRP A 329 12.60 7.46 -12.88
CA TRP A 329 13.58 7.50 -11.81
C TRP A 329 14.35 6.18 -11.70
N LYS A 330 15.64 6.28 -11.37
CA LYS A 330 16.47 5.12 -11.05
C LYS A 330 16.12 4.61 -9.65
N SER A 331 15.98 3.28 -9.48
CA SER A 331 15.95 2.65 -8.16
C SER A 331 17.31 2.87 -7.46
N ALA A 332 17.29 3.24 -6.19
CA ALA A 332 18.53 3.58 -5.49
C ALA A 332 19.46 2.37 -5.34
N ASP A 333 20.74 2.64 -5.47
CA ASP A 333 21.84 1.73 -5.18
C ASP A 333 22.94 2.46 -4.37
N ALA A 334 24.04 1.79 -4.06
CA ALA A 334 25.14 2.35 -3.28
C ALA A 334 25.75 3.65 -3.86
N SER A 335 25.60 3.91 -5.18
CA SER A 335 26.08 5.14 -5.81
C SER A 335 25.24 6.37 -5.40
N MET A 336 24.03 6.16 -4.87
CA MET A 336 23.08 7.20 -4.50
C MET A 336 23.05 7.50 -2.99
N LYS A 337 24.03 7.01 -2.22
CA LYS A 337 24.10 7.17 -0.75
C LYS A 337 24.07 8.63 -0.27
N ASP A 338 24.56 9.55 -1.07
CA ASP A 338 24.65 10.99 -0.76
C ASP A 338 23.49 11.81 -1.36
N VAL A 339 22.57 11.16 -2.11
CA VAL A 339 21.42 11.82 -2.73
C VAL A 339 20.49 12.35 -1.65
N VAL A 340 20.12 13.62 -1.79
CA VAL A 340 19.21 14.37 -0.91
C VAL A 340 18.06 14.98 -1.70
N TRP A 341 17.20 15.72 -1.04
CA TRP A 341 16.03 16.32 -1.67
C TRP A 341 16.39 17.36 -2.73
N ASP A 342 17.47 18.12 -2.51
CA ASP A 342 18.01 19.09 -3.48
C ASP A 342 18.30 18.44 -4.84
N ASP A 343 18.79 17.19 -4.85
CA ASP A 343 19.11 16.49 -6.10
C ASP A 343 17.84 16.18 -6.92
N TYR A 344 16.72 15.84 -6.26
CA TYR A 344 15.44 15.63 -6.92
C TYR A 344 14.82 16.94 -7.41
N ILE A 345 14.95 18.05 -6.66
CA ILE A 345 14.54 19.38 -7.08
C ILE A 345 15.37 19.80 -8.31
N ALA A 346 16.68 19.64 -8.25
CA ALA A 346 17.57 19.91 -9.38
C ALA A 346 17.20 19.08 -10.61
N ALA A 347 16.91 17.80 -10.44
CA ALA A 347 16.51 16.89 -11.51
C ALA A 347 15.19 17.31 -12.18
N GLN A 348 14.21 17.79 -11.40
CA GLN A 348 12.96 18.31 -11.96
C GLN A 348 13.20 19.57 -12.80
N ILE A 349 14.02 20.51 -12.30
CA ILE A 349 14.40 21.73 -13.06
C ILE A 349 15.17 21.33 -14.32
N GLU A 350 16.13 20.39 -14.23
CA GLU A 350 16.91 19.91 -15.37
C GLU A 350 16.03 19.28 -16.46
N ALA A 351 15.03 18.49 -16.08
CA ALA A 351 14.07 17.90 -17.01
C ALA A 351 13.23 18.99 -17.72
N ILE A 352 12.72 19.97 -16.97
CA ILE A 352 12.00 21.14 -17.51
C ILE A 352 12.88 21.88 -18.51
N ASP A 353 14.10 22.24 -18.12
CA ASP A 353 15.06 22.96 -18.95
C ASP A 353 15.45 22.17 -20.20
N HIS A 354 15.59 20.84 -20.08
CA HIS A 354 15.89 19.99 -21.23
C HIS A 354 14.76 20.04 -22.26
N VAL A 355 13.50 19.93 -21.82
CA VAL A 355 12.32 19.97 -22.70
C VAL A 355 12.17 21.34 -23.33
N HIS A 356 12.32 22.42 -22.55
CA HIS A 356 12.31 23.82 -23.01
C HIS A 356 13.33 24.03 -24.13
N LYS A 357 14.61 23.67 -23.91
CA LYS A 357 15.70 23.78 -24.91
C LYS A 357 15.46 22.89 -26.13
N ARG A 358 15.01 21.63 -25.91
CA ARG A 358 14.76 20.65 -26.97
C ARG A 358 13.71 21.12 -27.96
N LEU A 359 12.57 21.59 -27.46
CA LEU A 359 11.43 21.98 -28.27
C LEU A 359 11.40 23.47 -28.63
N ARG A 360 12.28 24.27 -28.02
CA ARG A 360 12.32 25.75 -28.15
C ARG A 360 10.96 26.38 -27.81
N GLN A 361 10.35 25.86 -26.75
CA GLN A 361 9.11 26.42 -26.21
C GLN A 361 9.42 27.26 -24.96
N PRO A 362 8.70 28.38 -24.73
CA PRO A 362 8.96 29.23 -23.58
C PRO A 362 8.60 28.60 -22.26
N ALA A 363 7.62 27.67 -22.26
CA ALA A 363 7.13 27.02 -21.05
C ALA A 363 6.70 25.59 -21.30
N VAL A 364 6.48 24.85 -20.21
CA VAL A 364 5.95 23.48 -20.18
C VAL A 364 4.76 23.39 -19.21
N HIS A 365 3.83 22.48 -19.44
CA HIS A 365 2.92 22.00 -18.41
C HIS A 365 3.65 20.95 -17.56
N THR A 366 3.36 20.88 -16.27
CA THR A 366 3.97 19.91 -15.37
C THR A 366 2.91 19.09 -14.63
N ILE A 367 3.20 17.82 -14.38
CA ILE A 367 2.43 16.99 -13.44
C ILE A 367 3.39 16.45 -12.39
N GLY A 368 3.05 16.59 -11.10
CA GLY A 368 3.71 15.92 -9.99
C GLY A 368 2.74 14.95 -9.31
N TYR A 369 3.12 13.67 -9.19
CA TYR A 369 2.30 12.67 -8.55
C TYR A 369 2.91 12.25 -7.21
N CYS A 370 2.10 12.28 -6.13
CA CYS A 370 2.49 11.87 -4.78
C CYS A 370 3.76 12.62 -4.33
N VAL A 371 4.81 11.94 -3.85
CA VAL A 371 6.08 12.54 -3.39
C VAL A 371 6.75 13.42 -4.46
N ALA A 372 6.62 13.10 -5.74
CA ALA A 372 7.14 13.94 -6.81
C ALA A 372 6.32 15.23 -6.98
N GLY A 373 5.04 15.23 -6.60
CA GLY A 373 4.22 16.42 -6.50
C GLY A 373 4.64 17.31 -5.32
N THR A 374 4.86 16.73 -4.14
CA THR A 374 5.43 17.44 -2.99
C THR A 374 6.75 18.13 -3.38
N THR A 375 7.62 17.40 -4.10
CA THR A 375 8.88 17.95 -4.59
C THR A 375 8.67 18.99 -5.68
N LEU A 376 7.66 18.83 -6.57
CA LEU A 376 7.33 19.83 -7.58
C LEU A 376 6.89 21.15 -6.94
N ALA A 377 6.15 21.12 -5.84
CA ALA A 377 5.79 22.33 -5.10
C ALA A 377 7.04 23.10 -4.63
N ALA A 378 8.01 22.40 -4.05
CA ALA A 378 9.29 22.99 -3.67
C ALA A 378 10.10 23.47 -4.90
N THR A 379 10.10 22.70 -5.98
CA THR A 379 10.75 23.05 -7.25
C THR A 379 10.19 24.36 -7.81
N LEU A 380 8.87 24.52 -7.83
CA LEU A 380 8.21 25.75 -8.28
C LEU A 380 8.54 26.95 -7.39
N ALA A 381 8.63 26.76 -6.07
CA ALA A 381 9.05 27.80 -5.14
C ALA A 381 10.50 28.25 -5.39
N VAL A 382 11.42 27.29 -5.59
CA VAL A 382 12.82 27.57 -5.97
C VAL A 382 12.92 28.28 -7.31
N MET A 383 12.16 27.85 -8.33
CA MET A 383 12.11 28.52 -9.63
C MET A 383 11.55 29.94 -9.52
N ALA A 384 10.55 30.16 -8.68
CA ALA A 384 10.02 31.49 -8.40
C ALA A 384 11.09 32.40 -7.76
N ALA A 385 11.84 31.90 -6.76
CA ALA A 385 12.93 32.62 -6.12
C ALA A 385 14.06 33.00 -7.11
N LYS A 386 14.35 32.09 -8.07
CA LYS A 386 15.33 32.34 -9.15
C LYS A 386 14.81 33.24 -10.29
N GLY A 387 13.53 33.62 -10.28
CA GLY A 387 12.92 34.39 -11.36
C GLY A 387 12.70 33.58 -12.65
N GLU A 388 12.50 32.25 -12.51
CA GLU A 388 12.35 31.28 -13.60
C GLU A 388 10.94 30.66 -13.65
N ALA A 389 9.98 31.21 -12.91
CA ALA A 389 8.62 30.69 -12.82
C ALA A 389 7.88 30.64 -14.17
N ASP A 390 8.23 31.51 -15.10
CA ASP A 390 7.67 31.60 -16.45
C ASP A 390 7.97 30.41 -17.35
N LYS A 391 8.93 29.54 -16.95
CA LYS A 391 9.20 28.27 -17.64
C LYS A 391 8.08 27.23 -17.43
N VAL A 392 7.16 27.44 -16.49
CA VAL A 392 6.04 26.56 -16.22
C VAL A 392 4.72 27.28 -16.49
N ALA A 393 3.99 26.81 -17.51
CA ALA A 393 2.71 27.40 -17.92
C ALA A 393 1.56 26.99 -16.96
N SER A 394 1.59 25.78 -16.46
CA SER A 394 0.68 25.28 -15.43
C SER A 394 1.27 24.09 -14.70
N ALA A 395 0.82 23.85 -13.47
CA ALA A 395 1.20 22.72 -12.66
C ALA A 395 -0.01 21.89 -12.27
N THR A 396 0.10 20.57 -12.32
CA THR A 396 -0.92 19.63 -11.89
C THR A 396 -0.36 18.75 -10.77
N PHE A 397 -1.15 18.54 -9.73
CA PHE A 397 -0.81 17.73 -8.57
C PHE A 397 -1.78 16.57 -8.45
N PHE A 398 -1.28 15.34 -8.57
CA PHE A 398 -2.06 14.13 -8.35
C PHE A 398 -1.79 13.59 -6.95
N THR A 399 -2.81 13.60 -6.08
CA THR A 399 -2.74 13.08 -4.71
C THR A 399 -1.42 13.44 -4.01
N ALA A 400 -1.01 14.70 -4.13
CA ALA A 400 0.22 15.23 -3.56
C ALA A 400 -0.10 16.17 -2.40
N GLN A 401 0.59 16.00 -1.29
CA GLN A 401 0.46 16.83 -0.10
C GLN A 401 1.72 17.67 0.10
N VAL A 402 1.57 18.88 0.64
CA VAL A 402 2.66 19.76 1.02
C VAL A 402 2.64 20.06 2.52
N ASP A 403 1.46 19.98 3.13
CA ASP A 403 1.24 20.09 4.57
C ASP A 403 0.97 18.70 5.15
N PHE A 404 1.81 18.30 6.08
CA PHE A 404 1.83 16.96 6.65
C PHE A 404 1.17 16.88 8.04
N GLU A 405 0.54 17.96 8.50
CA GLU A 405 -0.16 17.96 9.79
C GLU A 405 -1.25 16.87 9.85
N ASP A 406 -1.97 16.69 8.75
CA ASP A 406 -3.04 15.70 8.60
C ASP A 406 -2.65 14.56 7.64
N ALA A 407 -1.40 14.14 7.62
CA ALA A 407 -0.89 13.13 6.68
C ALA A 407 -1.39 11.69 6.96
N GLY A 408 -2.38 11.54 7.85
CA GLY A 408 -3.10 10.29 8.11
C GLY A 408 -2.26 9.23 8.80
N ASP A 409 -2.59 7.97 8.51
CA ASP A 409 -2.06 6.80 9.24
C ASP A 409 -0.53 6.65 9.13
N LEU A 410 0.10 7.22 8.09
CA LEU A 410 1.56 7.19 7.96
C LEU A 410 2.28 7.91 9.11
N LEU A 411 1.66 8.92 9.74
CA LEU A 411 2.21 9.60 10.91
C LEU A 411 2.45 8.65 12.08
N HIS A 412 1.68 7.55 12.17
CA HIS A 412 1.84 6.56 13.24
C HIS A 412 3.15 5.75 13.14
N PHE A 413 3.85 5.83 12.01
CA PHE A 413 5.13 5.17 11.76
C PHE A 413 6.33 6.13 11.84
N ILE A 414 6.15 7.35 12.38
CA ILE A 414 7.20 8.39 12.35
C ILE A 414 7.36 9.04 13.73
N ASP A 415 7.99 8.28 14.64
CA ASP A 415 8.49 8.79 15.92
C ASP A 415 10.04 8.60 16.01
N GLU A 416 10.67 9.12 17.06
CA GLU A 416 12.13 9.03 17.28
C GLU A 416 12.63 7.57 17.32
N GLN A 417 11.86 6.67 17.91
CA GLN A 417 12.23 5.25 18.00
C GLN A 417 12.15 4.59 16.62
N GLN A 418 11.12 4.90 15.86
CA GLN A 418 10.92 4.37 14.53
C GLN A 418 11.93 4.94 13.53
N LEU A 419 12.24 6.23 13.59
CA LEU A 419 13.32 6.85 12.80
C LEU A 419 14.67 6.19 13.11
N THR A 420 14.94 5.84 14.37
CA THR A 420 16.14 5.09 14.76
C THR A 420 16.14 3.68 14.18
N THR A 421 14.98 3.00 14.20
CA THR A 421 14.82 1.67 13.59
C THR A 421 15.04 1.72 12.09
N ILE A 422 14.43 2.69 11.39
CA ILE A 422 14.61 2.90 9.95
C ILE A 422 16.09 3.12 9.61
N LYS A 423 16.80 3.93 10.42
CA LYS A 423 18.24 4.14 10.27
C LYS A 423 19.03 2.83 10.37
N GLY A 424 18.61 1.90 11.23
CA GLY A 424 19.20 0.56 11.32
C GLY A 424 18.95 -0.33 10.08
N LEU A 425 17.95 -0.01 9.27
CA LEU A 425 17.61 -0.72 8.03
C LEU A 425 18.38 -0.19 6.81
N GLU A 426 19.03 0.96 6.93
CA GLU A 426 19.84 1.56 5.87
C GLU A 426 21.11 0.70 5.65
N ARG A 427 21.21 0.05 4.50
CA ARG A 427 22.39 -0.70 4.09
C ARG A 427 22.97 -0.05 2.83
N ASP A 428 24.28 0.04 2.76
CA ASP A 428 25.01 0.55 1.57
C ASP A 428 24.51 1.93 1.07
N GLY A 429 23.84 2.72 1.94
CA GLY A 429 23.38 4.06 1.63
C GLY A 429 22.00 4.13 0.98
N TYR A 430 21.22 3.05 0.99
CA TYR A 430 19.83 3.04 0.58
C TYR A 430 18.94 2.23 1.52
N VAL A 431 17.64 2.47 1.47
CA VAL A 431 16.59 1.68 2.14
C VAL A 431 15.96 0.77 1.09
N ASP A 432 15.91 -0.52 1.39
CA ASP A 432 15.30 -1.52 0.51
C ASP A 432 13.79 -1.25 0.36
N GLY A 433 13.30 -1.22 -0.88
CA GLY A 433 11.90 -0.93 -1.20
C GLY A 433 10.89 -1.89 -0.58
N ARG A 434 11.32 -3.12 -0.23
CA ARG A 434 10.45 -4.09 0.45
C ARG A 434 9.93 -3.58 1.79
N TYR A 435 10.70 -2.75 2.51
CA TYR A 435 10.22 -2.11 3.75
C TYR A 435 9.06 -1.15 3.50
N MET A 436 9.13 -0.38 2.40
CA MET A 436 8.04 0.48 2.00
C MET A 436 6.79 -0.32 1.61
N ALA A 437 6.96 -1.42 0.86
CA ALA A 437 5.86 -2.31 0.51
C ALA A 437 5.16 -2.86 1.76
N VAL A 438 5.91 -3.29 2.76
CA VAL A 438 5.32 -3.78 4.01
C VAL A 438 4.57 -2.67 4.75
N THR A 439 5.12 -1.46 4.84
CA THR A 439 4.44 -0.32 5.47
C THR A 439 3.10 -0.05 4.78
N PHE A 440 3.07 0.03 3.46
CA PHE A 440 1.82 0.24 2.72
C PHE A 440 0.83 -0.93 2.83
N ASN A 441 1.32 -2.16 2.90
CA ASN A 441 0.46 -3.33 3.12
C ASN A 441 -0.18 -3.30 4.51
N LEU A 442 0.55 -2.83 5.54
CA LEU A 442 0.03 -2.70 6.91
C LEU A 442 -1.09 -1.67 7.02
N LEU A 443 -1.04 -0.59 6.24
CA LEU A 443 -2.12 0.40 6.21
C LEU A 443 -3.47 -0.20 5.75
N ARG A 444 -3.44 -1.32 5.04
CA ARG A 444 -4.61 -2.04 4.56
C ARG A 444 -4.46 -3.55 4.77
N GLY A 445 -4.17 -3.95 6.00
CA GLY A 445 -3.81 -5.31 6.39
C GLY A 445 -4.80 -6.37 5.91
N ASN A 446 -6.10 -6.14 6.07
CA ASN A 446 -7.12 -7.07 5.60
C ASN A 446 -7.10 -7.30 4.09
N ASP A 447 -6.94 -6.23 3.31
CA ASP A 447 -6.98 -6.29 1.84
C ASP A 447 -5.66 -6.78 1.25
N LEU A 448 -4.52 -6.38 1.83
CA LEU A 448 -3.19 -6.57 1.24
C LEU A 448 -2.31 -7.61 1.94
N ILE A 449 -2.71 -8.09 3.14
CA ILE A 449 -2.01 -9.15 3.85
C ILE A 449 -2.93 -10.35 4.06
N TRP A 450 -3.95 -10.21 4.91
CA TRP A 450 -4.70 -11.34 5.42
C TRP A 450 -5.54 -12.04 4.36
N ASN A 451 -6.10 -11.30 3.40
CA ASN A 451 -6.80 -11.91 2.26
C ASN A 451 -5.87 -12.84 1.45
N TYR A 452 -4.60 -12.46 1.26
CA TYR A 452 -3.61 -13.29 0.55
C TYR A 452 -3.11 -14.46 1.40
N VAL A 453 -2.91 -14.25 2.69
CA VAL A 453 -2.61 -15.35 3.63
C VAL A 453 -3.69 -16.42 3.54
N VAL A 454 -4.96 -16.05 3.63
CA VAL A 454 -6.05 -17.02 3.55
C VAL A 454 -6.12 -17.70 2.17
N ARG A 455 -6.13 -16.93 1.10
CA ARG A 455 -6.30 -17.48 -0.26
C ARG A 455 -5.10 -18.28 -0.74
N ASN A 456 -3.91 -17.73 -0.62
CA ASN A 456 -2.73 -18.30 -1.23
C ASN A 456 -1.99 -19.27 -0.32
N TYR A 457 -1.97 -19.04 1.02
CA TYR A 457 -1.26 -19.91 1.94
C TYR A 457 -2.17 -20.98 2.60
N LEU A 458 -3.43 -20.65 2.93
CA LEU A 458 -4.32 -21.60 3.58
C LEU A 458 -5.17 -22.38 2.58
N LEU A 459 -5.73 -21.74 1.57
CA LEU A 459 -6.54 -22.40 0.53
C LEU A 459 -5.70 -22.97 -0.62
N GLY A 460 -4.43 -22.56 -0.73
CA GLY A 460 -3.52 -23.00 -1.80
C GLY A 460 -3.96 -22.55 -3.19
N GLU A 461 -4.62 -21.38 -3.28
CA GLU A 461 -5.02 -20.81 -4.56
C GLU A 461 -3.83 -20.22 -5.32
N ASP A 462 -3.92 -20.21 -6.64
CA ASP A 462 -2.95 -19.53 -7.50
C ASP A 462 -3.15 -18.01 -7.45
N HIS A 463 -2.07 -17.27 -7.67
CA HIS A 463 -2.16 -15.83 -7.83
C HIS A 463 -2.85 -15.48 -9.14
N THR A 464 -3.87 -14.61 -9.08
CA THR A 464 -4.54 -14.10 -10.29
C THR A 464 -3.77 -12.93 -10.86
N ALA A 465 -3.73 -12.81 -12.18
CA ALA A 465 -3.12 -11.67 -12.85
C ALA A 465 -3.89 -10.39 -12.55
N PHE A 466 -3.24 -9.43 -11.86
CA PHE A 466 -3.81 -8.12 -11.56
C PHE A 466 -2.75 -7.03 -11.69
N ASP A 467 -2.88 -6.22 -12.71
CA ASP A 467 -1.90 -5.22 -13.15
C ASP A 467 -1.53 -4.18 -12.08
N LEU A 468 -2.52 -3.63 -11.35
CA LEU A 468 -2.26 -2.65 -10.28
C LEU A 468 -1.47 -3.26 -9.12
N LEU A 469 -1.78 -4.50 -8.74
CA LEU A 469 -1.08 -5.18 -7.66
C LEU A 469 0.31 -5.68 -8.10
N HIS A 470 0.47 -6.02 -9.38
CA HIS A 470 1.79 -6.28 -9.94
C HIS A 470 2.68 -5.03 -9.82
N TRP A 471 2.16 -3.85 -10.23
CA TRP A 471 2.86 -2.58 -10.07
C TRP A 471 3.15 -2.25 -8.60
N ASN A 472 2.19 -2.45 -7.70
CA ASN A 472 2.35 -2.20 -6.27
C ASN A 472 3.47 -3.05 -5.65
N GLY A 473 3.65 -4.27 -6.15
CA GLY A 473 4.73 -5.17 -5.75
C GLY A 473 6.08 -4.90 -6.43
N ASP A 474 6.14 -4.07 -7.47
CA ASP A 474 7.38 -3.70 -8.18
C ASP A 474 8.02 -2.46 -7.52
N VAL A 475 8.51 -2.65 -6.31
CA VAL A 475 9.06 -1.61 -5.45
C VAL A 475 10.40 -1.08 -5.92
N THR A 476 10.78 0.11 -5.44
CA THR A 476 12.07 0.75 -5.66
C THR A 476 12.81 0.96 -4.34
N ASN A 477 14.11 0.85 -4.39
CA ASN A 477 14.96 1.29 -3.27
C ASN A 477 15.00 2.82 -3.23
N LEU A 478 15.18 3.37 -2.02
CA LEU A 478 15.21 4.81 -1.77
C LEU A 478 16.58 5.23 -1.23
N PRO A 479 17.15 6.38 -1.66
CA PRO A 479 18.37 6.88 -1.05
C PRO A 479 18.17 7.13 0.45
N ALA A 480 19.00 6.54 1.29
CA ALA A 480 18.79 6.53 2.74
C ALA A 480 18.76 7.94 3.33
N ARG A 481 19.66 8.81 2.88
CA ARG A 481 19.74 10.18 3.36
C ARG A 481 18.50 10.99 2.98
N TRP A 482 18.05 10.87 1.71
CA TRP A 482 16.82 11.48 1.25
C TRP A 482 15.62 11.00 2.07
N HIS A 483 15.45 9.68 2.23
CA HIS A 483 14.31 9.09 2.92
C HIS A 483 14.20 9.57 4.36
N ARG A 484 15.32 9.60 5.09
CA ARG A 484 15.37 10.10 6.46
C ARG A 484 14.98 11.59 6.56
N ASN A 485 15.54 12.44 5.70
CA ASN A 485 15.19 13.86 5.66
C ASN A 485 13.70 14.04 5.32
N TYR A 486 13.18 13.28 4.36
CA TYR A 486 11.76 13.33 3.98
C TYR A 486 10.84 13.03 5.18
N LEU A 487 11.13 11.96 5.94
CA LEU A 487 10.34 11.62 7.12
C LEU A 487 10.49 12.64 8.25
N GLN A 488 11.70 13.13 8.48
CA GLN A 488 11.98 14.07 9.56
C GLN A 488 11.46 15.48 9.25
N ASP A 489 11.87 16.04 8.12
CA ASP A 489 11.65 17.44 7.81
C ASP A 489 10.20 17.70 7.36
N LEU A 490 9.55 16.73 6.71
CA LEU A 490 8.18 16.89 6.20
C LEU A 490 7.14 16.26 7.12
N TYR A 491 7.23 14.95 7.39
CA TYR A 491 6.20 14.28 8.21
C TYR A 491 6.26 14.68 9.68
N ARG A 492 7.45 14.66 10.31
CA ARG A 492 7.57 14.95 11.73
C ARG A 492 7.48 16.45 12.04
N ASP A 493 8.28 17.26 11.32
CA ASP A 493 8.49 18.66 11.64
C ASP A 493 7.67 19.62 10.77
N ASN A 494 7.04 19.14 9.69
CA ASN A 494 6.19 19.87 8.74
C ASN A 494 6.82 21.19 8.28
N LEU A 495 8.11 21.15 7.89
CA LEU A 495 8.89 22.36 7.59
C LEU A 495 8.59 22.96 6.22
N LEU A 496 8.04 22.17 5.27
CA LEU A 496 7.82 22.64 3.90
C LEU A 496 6.86 23.82 3.81
N VAL A 497 5.85 23.84 4.65
CA VAL A 497 4.84 24.91 4.70
C VAL A 497 5.27 26.12 5.53
N GLN A 498 6.45 26.06 6.16
CA GLN A 498 7.01 27.14 6.94
C GLN A 498 7.98 27.96 6.07
N PRO A 499 7.63 29.18 5.62
CA PRO A 499 8.45 29.94 4.68
C PRO A 499 9.91 30.09 5.14
N GLY A 500 10.86 29.69 4.28
CA GLY A 500 12.29 29.80 4.53
C GLY A 500 12.88 28.85 5.58
N LYS A 501 12.13 27.86 6.09
CA LYS A 501 12.68 26.84 6.98
C LYS A 501 13.46 25.76 6.25
N LEU A 502 13.10 25.49 5.01
CA LEU A 502 13.86 24.63 4.12
C LEU A 502 14.51 25.50 3.03
N GLU A 503 15.69 25.08 2.62
CA GLU A 503 16.44 25.65 1.51
C GLU A 503 16.78 24.55 0.50
N ALA A 504 16.77 24.89 -0.77
CA ALA A 504 17.27 23.99 -1.81
C ALA A 504 17.96 24.81 -2.91
N LEU A 505 19.08 24.29 -3.42
CA LEU A 505 19.88 24.92 -4.47
C LEU A 505 20.30 26.37 -4.15
N GLY A 506 20.48 26.68 -2.86
CA GLY A 506 20.84 28.00 -2.35
C GLY A 506 19.69 29.00 -2.25
N GLU A 507 18.44 28.56 -2.45
CA GLU A 507 17.24 29.40 -2.35
C GLU A 507 16.35 28.92 -1.20
N ALA A 508 15.78 29.87 -0.46
CA ALA A 508 14.77 29.57 0.55
C ALA A 508 13.46 29.11 -0.10
N ILE A 509 12.90 28.01 0.38
CA ILE A 509 11.61 27.51 -0.09
C ILE A 509 10.48 28.29 0.57
N ASP A 510 9.66 28.93 -0.24
CA ASP A 510 8.46 29.66 0.18
C ASP A 510 7.31 29.35 -0.81
N LEU A 511 6.41 28.46 -0.41
CA LEU A 511 5.28 28.03 -1.24
C LEU A 511 4.33 29.17 -1.57
N THR A 512 4.28 30.24 -0.76
CA THR A 512 3.46 31.43 -1.03
C THR A 512 3.91 32.24 -2.25
N LYS A 513 5.07 31.92 -2.80
CA LYS A 513 5.60 32.52 -4.05
C LYS A 513 5.18 31.74 -5.30
N VAL A 514 4.57 30.59 -5.15
CA VAL A 514 4.08 29.80 -6.29
C VAL A 514 2.79 30.41 -6.81
N ALA A 515 2.87 31.05 -7.97
CA ALA A 515 1.75 31.76 -8.60
C ALA A 515 1.30 31.13 -9.94
N VAL A 516 1.87 29.98 -10.30
CA VAL A 516 1.51 29.26 -11.54
C VAL A 516 0.09 28.72 -11.43
N PRO A 517 -0.74 28.76 -12.51
CA PRO A 517 -2.05 28.12 -12.52
C PRO A 517 -1.95 26.65 -12.15
N THR A 518 -2.75 26.23 -11.20
CA THR A 518 -2.61 24.91 -10.56
C THR A 518 -3.90 24.11 -10.62
N TYR A 519 -3.78 22.83 -11.01
CA TYR A 519 -4.84 21.83 -10.94
C TYR A 519 -4.49 20.81 -9.87
N ILE A 520 -5.36 20.61 -8.88
CA ILE A 520 -5.15 19.70 -7.77
C ILE A 520 -6.19 18.58 -7.84
N GLN A 521 -5.74 17.34 -7.95
CA GLN A 521 -6.60 16.16 -7.85
C GLN A 521 -6.32 15.45 -6.54
N ALA A 522 -7.36 15.28 -5.72
CA ALA A 522 -7.34 14.50 -4.48
C ALA A 522 -8.23 13.26 -4.59
N GLY A 523 -7.88 12.18 -3.90
CA GLY A 523 -8.72 10.98 -3.77
C GLY A 523 -9.63 11.07 -2.56
N LYS A 524 -10.92 10.75 -2.73
CA LYS A 524 -11.91 10.77 -1.63
C LYS A 524 -11.58 9.75 -0.52
N ASP A 525 -11.11 8.57 -0.93
CA ASP A 525 -10.80 7.45 -0.05
C ASP A 525 -9.28 7.22 0.05
N ASP A 526 -8.50 8.30 -0.10
CA ASP A 526 -7.05 8.24 -0.05
C ASP A 526 -6.57 8.22 1.41
N HIS A 527 -5.91 7.13 1.81
CA HIS A 527 -5.34 6.92 3.15
C HIS A 527 -3.83 7.20 3.19
N ILE A 528 -3.19 7.45 2.02
CA ILE A 528 -1.75 7.77 1.91
C ILE A 528 -1.54 9.29 1.89
N ALA A 529 -2.35 9.99 1.11
CA ALA A 529 -2.41 11.45 1.06
C ALA A 529 -3.88 11.88 1.27
N PRO A 530 -4.34 11.95 2.53
CA PRO A 530 -5.74 12.28 2.83
C PRO A 530 -6.17 13.58 2.18
N VAL A 531 -7.42 13.63 1.74
CA VAL A 531 -7.95 14.80 1.02
C VAL A 531 -7.81 16.09 1.84
N THR A 532 -7.89 16.03 3.15
CA THR A 532 -7.67 17.17 4.06
C THR A 532 -6.25 17.72 3.97
N SER A 533 -5.25 16.85 3.89
CA SER A 533 -3.86 17.24 3.70
C SER A 533 -3.60 17.78 2.28
N VAL A 534 -4.16 17.10 1.24
CA VAL A 534 -4.03 17.58 -0.15
C VAL A 534 -4.73 18.91 -0.35
N TRP A 535 -5.86 19.16 0.29
CA TRP A 535 -6.59 20.44 0.26
C TRP A 535 -5.72 21.61 0.72
N LYS A 536 -4.91 21.44 1.76
CA LYS A 536 -4.05 22.50 2.32
C LYS A 536 -3.08 23.11 1.29
N LEU A 537 -2.81 22.41 0.18
CA LEU A 537 -2.05 23.00 -0.92
C LEU A 537 -2.72 24.27 -1.47
N THR A 538 -4.06 24.33 -1.44
CA THR A 538 -4.83 25.52 -1.84
C THR A 538 -4.57 26.74 -0.94
N GLU A 539 -4.16 26.52 0.30
CA GLU A 539 -3.92 27.56 1.29
C GLU A 539 -2.52 28.16 1.17
N HIS A 540 -1.59 27.46 0.50
CA HIS A 540 -0.19 27.85 0.41
C HIS A 540 0.16 28.52 -0.93
N PHE A 541 -0.49 28.18 -2.03
CA PHE A 541 -0.18 28.72 -3.34
C PHE A 541 -0.92 30.04 -3.62
N ALA A 542 -0.24 30.96 -4.30
CA ALA A 542 -0.80 32.30 -4.63
C ALA A 542 -1.50 32.36 -6.00
N GLY A 543 -1.34 31.33 -6.84
CA GLY A 543 -1.91 31.27 -8.19
C GLY A 543 -3.37 30.83 -8.22
N PRO A 544 -4.05 30.90 -9.38
CA PRO A 544 -5.40 30.35 -9.54
C PRO A 544 -5.38 28.84 -9.42
N ILE A 545 -6.35 28.27 -8.69
CA ILE A 545 -6.40 26.84 -8.37
C ILE A 545 -7.74 26.26 -8.81
N ARG A 546 -7.70 25.14 -9.54
CA ARG A 546 -8.83 24.24 -9.77
C ARG A 546 -8.65 22.97 -8.93
N PHE A 547 -9.55 22.73 -7.98
CA PHE A 547 -9.54 21.53 -7.13
C PHE A 547 -10.57 20.52 -7.59
N VAL A 548 -10.16 19.25 -7.68
CA VAL A 548 -11.00 18.12 -8.09
C VAL A 548 -10.91 17.00 -7.07
N LEU A 549 -12.06 16.56 -6.56
CA LEU A 549 -12.16 15.41 -5.69
C LEU A 549 -12.55 14.17 -6.51
N ALA A 550 -11.66 13.21 -6.67
CA ALA A 550 -11.93 11.95 -7.38
C ALA A 550 -12.54 10.90 -6.44
N GLY A 551 -13.49 10.13 -6.92
CA GLY A 551 -14.25 9.14 -6.16
C GLY A 551 -13.55 7.81 -5.95
N SER A 552 -12.31 7.80 -5.46
CA SER A 552 -11.55 6.61 -5.08
C SER A 552 -10.30 7.00 -4.28
N GLY A 553 -9.41 6.02 -4.00
CA GLY A 553 -8.16 6.25 -3.26
C GLY A 553 -6.97 6.66 -4.12
N HIS A 554 -5.77 6.59 -3.53
CA HIS A 554 -4.50 7.12 -4.03
C HIS A 554 -4.13 6.71 -5.46
N ILE A 555 -4.43 5.50 -5.86
CA ILE A 555 -4.08 4.94 -7.17
C ILE A 555 -5.29 4.98 -8.11
N ALA A 556 -6.40 4.37 -7.71
CA ALA A 556 -7.58 4.26 -8.57
C ALA A 556 -8.30 5.61 -8.79
N GLY A 557 -8.11 6.58 -7.90
CA GLY A 557 -8.56 7.97 -8.08
C GLY A 557 -7.81 8.70 -9.19
N VAL A 558 -6.54 8.36 -9.41
CA VAL A 558 -5.69 8.91 -10.48
C VAL A 558 -5.89 8.12 -11.78
N VAL A 559 -5.75 6.78 -11.72
CA VAL A 559 -5.84 5.89 -12.88
C VAL A 559 -7.30 5.49 -13.12
N ASN A 560 -8.09 6.44 -13.58
CA ASN A 560 -9.51 6.27 -13.91
C ASN A 560 -9.80 6.68 -15.36
N PRO A 561 -9.51 5.82 -16.36
CA PRO A 561 -9.68 6.17 -17.77
C PRO A 561 -11.15 6.42 -18.12
N PRO A 562 -11.47 7.43 -18.96
CA PRO A 562 -12.84 7.76 -19.36
C PRO A 562 -13.61 6.57 -19.96
N ALA A 563 -12.92 5.72 -20.73
CA ALA A 563 -13.52 4.55 -21.37
C ALA A 563 -14.02 3.48 -20.37
N ALA A 564 -13.56 3.51 -19.12
CA ALA A 564 -14.01 2.57 -18.10
C ALA A 564 -15.42 2.87 -17.57
N GLY A 565 -15.87 4.12 -17.67
CA GLY A 565 -17.18 4.56 -17.17
C GLY A 565 -17.39 4.29 -15.68
N LYS A 566 -16.30 4.29 -14.89
CA LYS A 566 -16.33 3.97 -13.46
C LYS A 566 -16.10 5.23 -12.64
N TYR A 567 -16.53 5.16 -11.37
CA TYR A 567 -16.38 6.20 -10.37
C TYR A 567 -17.11 7.50 -10.72
N GLN A 568 -16.80 8.54 -10.00
CA GLN A 568 -17.33 9.90 -10.15
C GLN A 568 -16.28 10.89 -9.63
N TYR A 569 -16.47 12.15 -9.88
CA TYR A 569 -15.67 13.22 -9.31
C TYR A 569 -16.53 14.44 -8.98
N TRP A 570 -16.04 15.33 -8.15
CA TRP A 570 -16.73 16.52 -7.70
C TRP A 570 -15.90 17.76 -8.01
N LEU A 571 -16.61 18.79 -8.47
CA LEU A 571 -16.08 20.13 -8.73
C LEU A 571 -16.94 21.15 -7.97
N ASN A 572 -16.30 22.22 -7.53
CA ASN A 572 -16.96 23.42 -7.05
C ASN A 572 -16.48 24.60 -7.90
N GLU A 573 -17.41 25.25 -8.59
CA GLU A 573 -17.10 26.40 -9.47
C GLU A 573 -16.97 27.72 -8.68
N ASP A 574 -17.23 27.70 -7.37
CA ASP A 574 -16.98 28.85 -6.49
C ASP A 574 -15.51 28.87 -6.07
N GLU A 575 -14.73 29.72 -6.73
CA GLU A 575 -13.29 29.90 -6.44
C GLU A 575 -13.04 30.63 -5.10
N SER A 576 -14.07 31.14 -4.43
CA SER A 576 -13.94 31.84 -3.13
C SER A 576 -13.99 30.92 -1.91
N VAL A 577 -14.07 29.61 -2.13
CA VAL A 577 -14.16 28.59 -1.06
C VAL A 577 -12.89 28.55 -0.23
N GLY A 578 -13.03 28.84 1.07
CA GLY A 578 -11.90 28.93 2.00
C GLY A 578 -11.57 27.65 2.77
N SER A 579 -12.41 26.58 2.65
CA SER A 579 -12.18 25.32 3.37
C SER A 579 -12.69 24.12 2.58
N PHE A 580 -12.11 22.94 2.86
CA PHE A 580 -12.58 21.70 2.25
C PHE A 580 -14.06 21.38 2.56
N GLU A 581 -14.52 21.74 3.75
CA GLU A 581 -15.92 21.60 4.14
C GLU A 581 -16.86 22.42 3.26
N GLU A 582 -16.49 23.67 2.98
CA GLU A 582 -17.23 24.55 2.07
C GLU A 582 -17.19 24.06 0.64
N PHE A 583 -16.00 23.63 0.17
CA PHE A 583 -15.88 22.96 -1.14
C PHE A 583 -16.88 21.81 -1.25
N ARG A 584 -16.91 20.90 -0.27
CA ARG A 584 -17.79 19.74 -0.27
C ARG A 584 -19.27 20.08 -0.29
N LYS A 585 -19.67 21.15 0.42
CA LYS A 585 -21.07 21.60 0.46
C LYS A 585 -21.58 22.14 -0.88
N GLY A 586 -20.71 22.83 -1.63
CA GLY A 586 -21.03 23.42 -2.93
C GLY A 586 -20.64 22.56 -4.13
N ALA A 587 -19.97 21.42 -3.91
CA ALA A 587 -19.46 20.59 -4.97
C ALA A 587 -20.56 19.84 -5.72
N ILE A 588 -20.47 19.81 -7.03
CA ILE A 588 -21.38 19.10 -7.95
C ILE A 588 -20.70 17.79 -8.36
N GLU A 589 -21.44 16.68 -8.24
CA GLU A 589 -20.99 15.36 -8.66
C GLU A 589 -21.11 15.21 -10.17
N HIS A 590 -20.02 14.70 -10.79
CA HIS A 590 -19.94 14.33 -12.20
C HIS A 590 -19.64 12.84 -12.31
N PRO A 591 -20.36 12.08 -13.15
CA PRO A 591 -20.10 10.66 -13.34
C PRO A 591 -18.83 10.43 -14.18
N GLY A 592 -18.10 9.36 -13.86
CA GLY A 592 -16.95 8.89 -14.66
C GLY A 592 -15.62 9.52 -14.27
N SER A 593 -14.78 9.74 -15.28
CA SER A 593 -13.40 10.20 -15.14
C SER A 593 -13.27 11.71 -15.14
N TRP A 594 -12.40 12.24 -14.30
CA TRP A 594 -12.00 13.64 -14.27
C TRP A 594 -10.99 14.03 -15.39
N TRP A 595 -10.41 13.07 -16.11
CA TRP A 595 -9.43 13.34 -17.16
C TRP A 595 -9.94 14.28 -18.26
N PRO A 596 -11.21 14.20 -18.73
CA PRO A 596 -11.77 15.15 -19.68
C PRO A 596 -11.82 16.59 -19.15
N ASP A 597 -12.14 16.80 -17.88
CA ASP A 597 -12.09 18.11 -17.24
C ASP A 597 -10.66 18.68 -17.20
N TRP A 598 -9.68 17.81 -16.88
CA TRP A 598 -8.28 18.20 -16.84
C TRP A 598 -7.75 18.65 -18.21
N ILE A 599 -8.06 17.91 -19.30
CA ILE A 599 -7.56 18.33 -20.63
C ILE A 599 -8.25 19.61 -21.14
N GLU A 600 -9.49 19.84 -20.78
CA GLU A 600 -10.17 21.13 -21.07
C GLU A 600 -9.51 22.28 -20.32
N TRP A 601 -9.15 22.06 -19.06
CA TRP A 601 -8.41 23.03 -18.26
C TRP A 601 -7.01 23.30 -18.86
N ILE A 602 -6.26 22.29 -19.30
CA ILE A 602 -4.98 22.45 -20.01
C ILE A 602 -5.15 23.29 -21.28
N ARG A 603 -6.19 23.01 -22.09
CA ARG A 603 -6.50 23.76 -23.31
C ARG A 603 -6.89 25.21 -23.03
N GLY A 604 -7.43 25.49 -21.86
CA GLY A 604 -7.69 26.86 -21.39
C GLY A 604 -6.42 27.70 -21.22
N HIS A 605 -5.26 27.07 -21.03
CA HIS A 605 -3.95 27.75 -20.92
C HIS A 605 -3.16 27.76 -22.24
N ASP A 606 -3.36 26.78 -23.12
CA ASP A 606 -2.76 26.70 -24.45
C ASP A 606 -3.62 25.89 -25.41
N ASP A 607 -4.31 26.54 -26.32
CA ASP A 607 -5.13 25.92 -27.37
C ASP A 607 -4.43 25.87 -28.73
N LYS A 608 -3.21 26.46 -28.83
CA LYS A 608 -2.47 26.54 -30.07
C LYS A 608 -1.95 25.15 -30.50
N GLU A 609 -2.39 24.72 -31.65
CA GLU A 609 -1.92 23.50 -32.29
C GLU A 609 -0.78 23.75 -33.30
N ILE A 610 0.18 22.82 -33.31
CA ILE A 610 1.28 22.75 -34.24
C ILE A 610 1.44 21.34 -34.82
N LEU A 611 2.09 21.20 -35.96
CA LEU A 611 2.33 19.89 -36.55
C LEU A 611 3.27 19.03 -35.66
N ALA A 612 2.90 17.77 -35.48
CA ALA A 612 3.67 16.76 -34.74
C ALA A 612 4.89 16.28 -35.55
N ARG A 613 5.86 17.16 -35.80
CA ARG A 613 7.05 16.89 -36.62
C ARG A 613 8.34 17.37 -35.94
N GLY A 614 9.48 17.00 -36.52
CA GLY A 614 10.79 17.34 -35.98
C GLY A 614 10.99 16.75 -34.58
N LYS A 615 11.48 17.53 -33.63
CA LYS A 615 11.73 17.07 -32.25
C LYS A 615 10.46 16.74 -31.43
N ARG A 616 9.27 17.00 -32.00
CA ARG A 616 8.00 16.50 -31.41
C ARG A 616 7.80 15.00 -31.63
N LYS A 617 8.52 14.43 -32.61
CA LYS A 617 8.57 12.99 -32.86
C LYS A 617 9.99 12.52 -32.57
N PRO A 618 10.24 11.81 -31.42
CA PRO A 618 11.58 11.43 -31.01
C PRO A 618 12.24 10.49 -32.00
N GLY A 619 13.54 10.71 -32.27
CA GLY A 619 14.30 9.95 -33.26
C GLY A 619 14.02 10.35 -34.72
N SER A 620 13.30 11.44 -34.96
CA SER A 620 13.09 11.95 -36.31
C SER A 620 14.28 12.79 -36.79
N GLY A 621 15.05 12.24 -37.71
CA GLY A 621 16.20 12.91 -38.33
C GLY A 621 17.55 12.53 -37.72
N LYS A 622 18.62 12.76 -38.51
CA LYS A 622 19.99 12.32 -38.20
C LYS A 622 20.62 12.98 -36.96
N THR A 623 20.05 14.10 -36.50
CA THR A 623 20.59 14.89 -35.38
C THR A 623 19.81 14.69 -34.07
N ASP A 624 18.74 13.90 -34.09
CA ASP A 624 17.96 13.63 -32.90
C ASP A 624 18.44 12.35 -32.24
N THR A 625 19.27 12.50 -31.23
CA THR A 625 19.88 11.39 -30.49
C THR A 625 18.83 10.69 -29.64
N VAL A 626 18.71 9.38 -29.81
CA VAL A 626 17.89 8.48 -29.01
C VAL A 626 18.83 7.55 -28.26
N ILE A 627 18.57 7.35 -26.98
CA ILE A 627 19.38 6.45 -26.14
C ILE A 627 18.88 5.01 -26.30
N GLU A 628 17.59 4.78 -26.07
CA GLU A 628 16.94 3.47 -26.16
C GLU A 628 15.42 3.62 -26.36
N PRO A 629 14.69 2.57 -26.75
CA PRO A 629 13.22 2.58 -26.78
C PRO A 629 12.61 2.76 -25.37
N ALA A 630 11.42 3.38 -25.29
CA ALA A 630 10.60 3.32 -24.08
C ALA A 630 10.27 1.85 -23.73
N PRO A 631 10.11 1.50 -22.45
CA PRO A 631 10.13 2.34 -21.26
C PRO A 631 11.52 2.62 -20.69
N GLY A 632 12.59 2.25 -21.36
CA GLY A 632 13.96 2.41 -20.92
C GLY A 632 14.41 1.32 -19.92
N ARG A 633 15.68 1.41 -19.49
CA ARG A 633 16.26 0.41 -18.57
C ARG A 633 16.09 0.74 -17.09
N TYR A 634 15.99 2.03 -16.70
CA TYR A 634 15.90 2.38 -15.28
C TYR A 634 14.65 1.80 -14.61
N VAL A 635 13.53 1.75 -15.30
CA VAL A 635 12.30 1.15 -14.80
C VAL A 635 12.41 -0.37 -14.62
N LYS A 636 13.36 -1.03 -15.28
CA LYS A 636 13.61 -2.49 -15.25
C LYS A 636 14.69 -2.87 -14.23
N THR A 637 15.50 -1.90 -13.75
CA THR A 637 16.58 -2.14 -12.78
C THR A 637 16.01 -2.25 -11.37
N ARG A 638 16.38 -3.33 -10.68
CA ARG A 638 15.97 -3.63 -9.30
C ARG A 638 17.16 -3.67 -8.37
#